data_e056305424ca79ecc601ac488a51171f
#
_entry.id   e056305424ca79ecc601ac488a51171f
#
_cell.length_a   1.000
_cell.length_b   1.000
_cell.length_c   1.000
_cell.angle_alpha   90.00
_cell.angle_beta   90.00
_cell.angle_gamma   90.00
#
_symmetry.space_group_name_H-M   'P 1'
#
loop_
_entity.id
_entity.type
_entity.pdbx_description
1 polymer ?
#
loop_
_entity_poly.entity_id
_entity_poly.type
_entity_poly.pdbx_seq_one_letter_code
_entity_poly.pdbx_strand_id
1 'polypeptide(L)'
;MSENILLTITMLVSDRKDTIEKCMKSLVHLREAVPSELIVVDTAGNEACMNIVRQYTDNIVRFQWCDDFAAARNAGLERAKGRWLMYLDDDEWFESTSELENFLLSDTSRKYNAAAYVQRNYKDLMGLQWEDVDVIRVVRREKGMRFKRKIHEFIEPIKDPIYYLHDYVHHYGYIYKTPEEENRHFWRNIKLLLELHEEAPKDTHTTAQLIQEYVGVEEYFSAIQLCRELWTLKGCWDTTFDARYATYAMMTEARLYSLQKRYADGYEAGKEMLRQKGISLLAQGILCDFMTEFCWRLKKYEEALAYNDRYFDCLKKWKKFPNKKSLDAFSTCGKYMASQEIGSLTLLRMHLYVLLEDWKNAEETFLNIEWQGSAAVYMRETPADMIALILRGSYHPEYLSVLHTLYGKDNMRPLFYSAIDALSPEDREKLLPYIYQIPPLDVKMCSYHIIYAGNQGDGESAVSALEKMREWNYPFFLEDEAYWDSLQKLNIDLNAYMTDLNMYHWMEMAERLWGVLKLETCEKAYACLARGLEKTDLRYLHISALLMEKKLLEKEKVLSDAAGTGSGQGSWTVAEDRMTEFTVEKIWNDLYQMSQFWVSCAASLYREDVFMGDLIGAIPHCYQFGWYIMQANAVKNQNTSLFLRKVADAAKAYPAFKELCKKVIRESA
;
A
#
# COMPACT_ATOMS: atom_id res chain seq x y z
N MET A 1 -25.85 55.81 27.46
CA MET A 1 -26.58 54.53 27.42
C MET A 1 -25.51 53.45 27.17
N SER A 2 -25.24 52.54 28.11
CA SER A 2 -24.31 51.43 27.86
C SER A 2 -24.91 50.55 26.76
N GLU A 3 -24.29 50.51 25.62
CA GLU A 3 -24.66 49.56 24.56
C GLU A 3 -24.72 48.17 25.17
N ASN A 4 -25.86 47.51 25.00
CA ASN A 4 -26.09 46.18 25.57
C ASN A 4 -25.40 45.15 24.66
N ILE A 5 -24.07 45.04 24.80
CA ILE A 5 -23.25 44.15 23.98
C ILE A 5 -23.63 42.71 24.32
N LEU A 6 -24.11 41.96 23.29
CA LEU A 6 -24.50 40.58 23.44
C LEU A 6 -23.30 39.63 23.30
N LEU A 7 -22.40 39.91 22.33
CA LEU A 7 -21.25 39.07 22.03
C LEU A 7 -19.94 39.86 22.11
N THR A 8 -18.96 39.37 22.84
CA THR A 8 -17.57 39.78 22.67
C THR A 8 -16.85 38.71 21.85
N ILE A 9 -16.21 39.11 20.77
CA ILE A 9 -15.30 38.27 19.98
C ILE A 9 -13.89 38.65 20.38
N THR A 10 -13.08 37.69 20.82
CA THR A 10 -11.66 37.90 21.08
C THR A 10 -10.83 37.09 20.09
N MET A 11 -9.76 37.67 19.56
CA MET A 11 -8.87 37.03 18.60
C MET A 11 -7.41 37.29 18.98
N LEU A 12 -6.59 36.22 19.04
CA LEU A 12 -5.14 36.36 19.07
C LEU A 12 -4.66 36.56 17.63
N VAL A 13 -3.82 37.58 17.43
CA VAL A 13 -3.25 37.87 16.12
C VAL A 13 -1.74 37.80 16.21
N SER A 14 -1.17 36.96 15.32
CA SER A 14 0.24 36.75 15.14
C SER A 14 0.73 37.42 13.84
N ASP A 15 1.59 36.75 13.07
CA ASP A 15 2.15 37.21 11.79
C ASP A 15 1.50 36.55 10.55
N ARG A 16 0.33 35.93 10.71
CA ARG A 16 -0.38 35.19 9.66
C ARG A 16 -1.16 36.08 8.70
N LYS A 17 -0.43 36.82 7.86
CA LYS A 17 -1.01 37.75 6.89
C LYS A 17 -1.97 37.07 5.88
N ASP A 18 -1.71 35.82 5.52
CA ASP A 18 -2.45 35.10 4.47
C ASP A 18 -3.88 34.72 4.90
N THR A 19 -4.14 34.64 6.21
CA THR A 19 -5.41 34.18 6.78
C THR A 19 -6.20 35.27 7.50
N ILE A 20 -5.52 36.24 8.14
CA ILE A 20 -6.17 37.27 8.97
C ILE A 20 -7.26 38.04 8.23
N GLU A 21 -7.09 38.36 6.95
CA GLU A 21 -8.09 39.05 6.17
C GLU A 21 -9.36 38.22 5.98
N LYS A 22 -9.21 36.92 5.75
CA LYS A 22 -10.34 35.97 5.63
C LYS A 22 -11.08 35.87 6.98
N CYS A 23 -10.32 35.75 8.09
CA CYS A 23 -10.89 35.74 9.44
C CYS A 23 -11.74 36.99 9.69
N MET A 24 -11.19 38.16 9.44
CA MET A 24 -11.91 39.43 9.66
C MET A 24 -13.16 39.53 8.78
N LYS A 25 -13.07 39.21 7.50
CA LYS A 25 -14.20 39.24 6.56
C LYS A 25 -15.33 38.30 6.98
N SER A 26 -15.01 37.10 7.46
CA SER A 26 -16.00 36.10 7.86
C SER A 26 -16.86 36.55 9.07
N LEU A 27 -16.36 37.50 9.88
CA LEU A 27 -17.05 38.01 11.06
C LEU A 27 -17.92 39.22 10.76
N VAL A 28 -17.87 39.83 9.58
CA VAL A 28 -18.59 41.07 9.27
C VAL A 28 -20.10 40.89 9.44
N HIS A 29 -20.66 39.82 8.80
CA HIS A 29 -22.09 39.55 8.85
C HIS A 29 -22.59 39.30 10.28
N LEU A 30 -21.87 38.48 11.05
CA LEU A 30 -22.17 38.22 12.44
C LEU A 30 -22.21 39.53 13.28
N ARG A 31 -21.26 40.43 13.05
CA ARG A 31 -21.15 41.69 13.79
C ARG A 31 -22.19 42.74 13.38
N GLU A 32 -22.70 42.66 12.17
CA GLU A 32 -23.83 43.48 11.71
C GLU A 32 -25.16 42.96 12.28
N ALA A 33 -25.32 41.63 12.36
CA ALA A 33 -26.56 41.01 12.85
C ALA A 33 -26.67 41.01 14.38
N VAL A 34 -25.56 40.86 15.11
CA VAL A 34 -25.53 40.70 16.56
C VAL A 34 -24.80 41.87 17.21
N PRO A 35 -25.42 42.56 18.21
CA PRO A 35 -24.74 43.61 18.98
C PRO A 35 -23.45 43.09 19.61
N SER A 36 -22.30 43.43 19.01
CA SER A 36 -21.03 42.79 19.35
C SER A 36 -19.86 43.78 19.38
N GLU A 37 -18.82 43.40 20.08
CA GLU A 37 -17.49 44.02 20.04
C GLU A 37 -16.43 42.98 19.57
N LEU A 38 -15.41 43.44 18.84
CA LEU A 38 -14.25 42.66 18.45
C LEU A 38 -13.01 43.22 19.18
N ILE A 39 -12.37 42.38 19.96
CA ILE A 39 -11.13 42.67 20.69
C ILE A 39 -10.02 41.85 20.07
N VAL A 40 -8.99 42.49 19.53
CA VAL A 40 -7.82 41.83 19.00
C VAL A 40 -6.65 41.95 19.97
N VAL A 41 -6.01 40.84 20.26
CA VAL A 41 -4.78 40.80 21.07
C VAL A 41 -3.61 40.61 20.10
N ASP A 42 -2.82 41.66 19.93
CA ASP A 42 -1.62 41.70 19.11
C ASP A 42 -0.45 41.06 19.87
N THR A 43 -0.03 39.87 19.47
CA THR A 43 1.05 39.11 20.13
C THR A 43 2.38 39.17 19.39
N ALA A 44 2.41 39.63 18.14
CA ALA A 44 3.61 39.60 17.27
C ALA A 44 4.11 41.03 16.91
N GLY A 45 3.27 42.07 17.04
CA GLY A 45 3.60 43.40 16.57
C GLY A 45 3.79 43.53 15.06
N ASN A 46 3.14 42.63 14.28
CA ASN A 46 3.25 42.63 12.82
C ASN A 46 2.36 43.72 12.21
N GLU A 47 2.99 44.80 11.76
CA GLU A 47 2.26 45.95 11.20
C GLU A 47 1.44 45.61 9.94
N ALA A 48 1.87 44.64 9.13
CA ALA A 48 1.11 44.24 7.96
C ALA A 48 -0.23 43.58 8.36
N CYS A 49 -0.24 42.72 9.39
CA CYS A 49 -1.44 42.13 9.95
C CYS A 49 -2.30 43.22 10.67
N MET A 50 -1.66 44.08 11.44
CA MET A 50 -2.37 45.13 12.19
C MET A 50 -3.00 46.19 11.28
N ASN A 51 -2.47 46.47 10.11
CA ASN A 51 -3.10 47.33 9.12
C ASN A 51 -4.41 46.74 8.55
N ILE A 52 -4.52 45.43 8.46
CA ILE A 52 -5.76 44.73 8.11
C ILE A 52 -6.74 44.82 9.28
N VAL A 53 -6.29 44.50 10.49
CA VAL A 53 -7.14 44.51 11.72
C VAL A 53 -7.78 45.87 11.97
N ARG A 54 -7.04 47.00 11.82
CA ARG A 54 -7.54 48.38 12.04
C ARG A 54 -8.66 48.76 11.08
N GLN A 55 -8.91 48.04 10.00
CA GLN A 55 -10.09 48.27 9.14
C GLN A 55 -11.37 47.73 9.78
N TYR A 56 -11.27 46.85 10.76
CA TYR A 56 -12.42 46.17 11.39
C TYR A 56 -12.62 46.53 12.85
N THR A 57 -11.59 46.95 13.59
CA THR A 57 -11.68 47.34 14.99
C THR A 57 -10.52 48.22 15.44
N ASP A 58 -10.83 49.17 16.33
CA ASP A 58 -9.82 49.96 17.07
C ASP A 58 -9.53 49.36 18.45
N ASN A 59 -10.29 48.34 18.87
CA ASN A 59 -10.12 47.72 20.18
C ASN A 59 -8.98 46.68 20.16
N ILE A 60 -7.76 47.19 20.18
CA ILE A 60 -6.52 46.41 20.07
C ILE A 60 -5.82 46.43 21.43
N VAL A 61 -5.44 45.24 21.89
CA VAL A 61 -4.64 44.99 23.09
C VAL A 61 -3.22 44.61 22.64
N ARG A 62 -2.23 45.43 22.89
CA ARG A 62 -0.85 45.05 22.71
C ARG A 62 -0.42 44.11 23.84
N PHE A 63 0.04 42.93 23.49
CA PHE A 63 0.51 41.90 24.42
C PHE A 63 1.91 41.48 24.08
N GLN A 64 2.84 41.68 25.00
CA GLN A 64 4.19 41.19 24.80
C GLN A 64 4.19 39.66 24.98
N TRP A 65 4.50 38.95 23.93
CA TRP A 65 4.51 37.49 23.97
C TRP A 65 5.46 36.96 25.04
N CYS A 66 4.99 36.03 25.85
CA CYS A 66 5.69 35.45 26.99
C CYS A 66 5.57 33.90 27.04
N ASP A 67 5.38 33.25 25.90
CA ASP A 67 5.18 31.79 25.79
C ASP A 67 3.99 31.27 26.61
N ASP A 68 2.93 32.09 26.74
CA ASP A 68 1.71 31.75 27.47
C ASP A 68 0.47 32.21 26.71
N PHE A 69 -0.20 31.28 26.03
CA PHE A 69 -1.43 31.52 25.28
C PHE A 69 -2.58 31.93 26.20
N ALA A 70 -2.71 31.32 27.39
CA ALA A 70 -3.77 31.68 28.34
C ALA A 70 -3.60 33.12 28.83
N ALA A 71 -2.39 33.57 29.10
CA ALA A 71 -2.12 34.95 29.48
C ALA A 71 -2.54 35.91 28.36
N ALA A 72 -2.21 35.61 27.10
CA ALA A 72 -2.62 36.43 25.97
C ALA A 72 -4.14 36.47 25.80
N ARG A 73 -4.85 35.33 25.87
CA ARG A 73 -6.33 35.32 25.82
C ARG A 73 -6.98 36.01 27.00
N ASN A 74 -6.40 35.89 28.18
CA ASN A 74 -6.90 36.60 29.36
C ASN A 74 -6.82 38.11 29.21
N ALA A 75 -5.79 38.67 28.55
CA ALA A 75 -5.70 40.08 28.25
C ALA A 75 -6.87 40.58 27.38
N GLY A 76 -7.36 39.75 26.46
CA GLY A 76 -8.57 40.03 25.68
C GLY A 76 -9.84 39.87 26.54
N LEU A 77 -9.93 38.80 27.32
CA LEU A 77 -11.08 38.50 28.19
C LEU A 77 -11.33 39.62 29.23
N GLU A 78 -10.28 40.19 29.79
CA GLU A 78 -10.38 41.28 30.79
C GLU A 78 -11.06 42.53 30.25
N ARG A 79 -11.05 42.74 28.94
CA ARG A 79 -11.72 43.85 28.26
C ARG A 79 -13.14 43.51 27.79
N ALA A 80 -13.51 42.21 27.79
CA ALA A 80 -14.78 41.74 27.29
C ALA A 80 -15.97 42.30 28.09
N LYS A 81 -16.98 42.82 27.36
CA LYS A 81 -18.22 43.39 27.94
C LYS A 81 -19.46 42.59 27.58
N GLY A 82 -19.37 41.77 26.51
CA GLY A 82 -20.50 41.00 26.02
C GLY A 82 -21.04 40.00 27.05
N ARG A 83 -22.29 39.64 26.90
CA ARG A 83 -22.93 38.58 27.67
C ARG A 83 -22.36 37.18 27.30
N TRP A 84 -21.97 37.02 26.03
CA TRP A 84 -21.30 35.86 25.48
C TRP A 84 -19.88 36.25 25.10
N LEU A 85 -18.95 35.32 25.23
CA LEU A 85 -17.60 35.40 24.75
C LEU A 85 -17.39 34.34 23.64
N MET A 86 -16.92 34.76 22.50
CA MET A 86 -16.39 33.89 21.45
C MET A 86 -14.89 34.16 21.29
N TYR A 87 -14.09 33.11 21.13
CA TYR A 87 -12.66 33.28 20.90
C TYR A 87 -12.22 32.47 19.69
N LEU A 88 -11.38 33.09 18.86
CA LEU A 88 -10.91 32.60 17.57
C LEU A 88 -9.39 32.76 17.45
N ASP A 89 -8.81 32.00 16.55
CA ASP A 89 -7.43 32.15 16.11
C ASP A 89 -7.38 32.91 14.77
N ASP A 90 -6.22 33.50 14.41
CA ASP A 90 -6.05 34.29 13.19
C ASP A 90 -5.92 33.45 11.91
N ASP A 91 -6.10 32.15 12.03
CA ASP A 91 -6.14 31.15 10.94
C ASP A 91 -7.47 30.39 10.85
N GLU A 92 -8.49 30.88 11.57
CA GLU A 92 -9.84 30.33 11.54
C GLU A 92 -10.81 31.34 10.89
N TRP A 93 -11.63 30.89 9.93
CA TRP A 93 -12.70 31.74 9.34
C TRP A 93 -13.96 30.94 9.08
N PHE A 94 -15.10 31.52 9.37
CA PHE A 94 -16.40 30.90 9.16
C PHE A 94 -16.76 30.85 7.70
N GLU A 95 -17.37 29.73 7.27
CA GLU A 95 -18.09 29.66 5.99
C GLU A 95 -19.44 30.36 6.10
N SER A 96 -20.16 30.19 7.20
CA SER A 96 -21.41 30.84 7.55
C SER A 96 -21.48 31.01 9.04
N THR A 97 -22.17 32.11 9.50
CA THR A 97 -22.44 32.39 10.91
C THR A 97 -23.94 32.38 11.22
N SER A 98 -24.77 31.91 10.26
CA SER A 98 -26.24 32.06 10.35
C SER A 98 -26.85 31.31 11.53
N GLU A 99 -26.37 30.11 11.84
CA GLU A 99 -26.90 29.35 12.98
C GLU A 99 -26.45 29.95 14.32
N LEU A 100 -25.20 30.41 14.39
CA LEU A 100 -24.67 31.13 15.56
C LEU A 100 -25.47 32.44 15.83
N GLU A 101 -25.79 33.22 14.79
CA GLU A 101 -26.61 34.41 14.88
C GLU A 101 -28.00 34.09 15.43
N ASN A 102 -28.67 33.09 14.83
CA ASN A 102 -29.97 32.63 15.28
C ASN A 102 -29.94 32.13 16.73
N PHE A 103 -28.90 31.39 17.11
CA PHE A 103 -28.70 30.93 18.48
C PHE A 103 -28.60 32.12 19.44
N LEU A 104 -27.75 33.10 19.17
CA LEU A 104 -27.49 34.24 20.04
C LEU A 104 -28.70 35.15 20.19
N LEU A 105 -29.45 35.40 19.10
CA LEU A 105 -30.60 36.30 19.05
C LEU A 105 -31.89 35.67 19.57
N SER A 106 -31.99 34.36 19.61
CA SER A 106 -33.19 33.66 20.07
C SER A 106 -33.19 33.40 21.57
N ASP A 107 -34.39 33.09 22.09
CA ASP A 107 -34.57 32.66 23.49
C ASP A 107 -33.88 31.31 23.78
N THR A 108 -33.48 30.56 22.73
CA THR A 108 -32.75 29.31 22.86
C THR A 108 -31.44 29.51 23.62
N SER A 109 -30.71 30.58 23.35
CA SER A 109 -29.45 30.88 24.03
C SER A 109 -29.56 31.02 25.54
N ARG A 110 -30.78 31.35 26.07
CA ARG A 110 -31.00 31.46 27.51
C ARG A 110 -30.93 30.13 28.25
N LYS A 111 -31.12 29.01 27.51
CA LYS A 111 -31.15 27.65 28.08
C LYS A 111 -29.76 26.99 28.12
N TYR A 112 -28.77 27.62 27.51
CA TYR A 112 -27.43 27.05 27.36
C TYR A 112 -26.35 27.92 28.00
N ASN A 113 -25.26 27.33 28.42
CA ASN A 113 -24.11 27.99 29.03
C ASN A 113 -22.91 28.10 28.11
N ALA A 114 -22.87 27.26 27.07
CA ALA A 114 -21.87 27.31 26.04
C ALA A 114 -22.46 26.86 24.69
N ALA A 115 -21.74 27.14 23.59
CA ALA A 115 -22.01 26.55 22.30
C ALA A 115 -20.69 26.10 21.67
N ALA A 116 -20.77 24.99 20.93
CA ALA A 116 -19.70 24.45 20.12
C ALA A 116 -20.05 24.67 18.65
N TYR A 117 -19.06 24.95 17.83
CA TYR A 117 -19.14 24.90 16.38
C TYR A 117 -18.11 23.90 15.82
N VAL A 118 -18.25 23.55 14.56
CA VAL A 118 -17.35 22.61 13.91
C VAL A 118 -16.07 23.31 13.46
N GLN A 119 -14.91 22.82 13.89
CA GLN A 119 -13.61 23.21 13.36
C GLN A 119 -13.17 22.19 12.30
N ARG A 120 -13.11 22.64 11.05
CA ARG A 120 -12.68 21.82 9.92
C ARG A 120 -11.19 21.94 9.71
N ASN A 121 -10.47 20.93 10.20
CA ASN A 121 -9.02 20.85 10.14
C ASN A 121 -8.58 20.24 8.81
N TYR A 122 -8.06 21.05 7.91
CA TYR A 122 -7.54 20.57 6.62
C TYR A 122 -6.21 19.87 6.79
N LYS A 123 -6.04 18.78 6.01
CA LYS A 123 -4.82 17.94 5.98
C LYS A 123 -4.00 18.13 4.71
N ASP A 124 -4.54 18.83 3.73
CA ASP A 124 -3.86 19.16 2.47
C ASP A 124 -4.22 20.57 1.99
N LEU A 125 -3.32 21.18 1.21
CA LEU A 125 -3.50 22.53 0.67
C LEU A 125 -4.66 22.66 -0.34
N MET A 126 -5.10 21.56 -0.93
CA MET A 126 -6.20 21.54 -1.89
C MET A 126 -7.57 21.51 -1.21
N GLY A 127 -7.59 21.26 0.10
CA GLY A 127 -8.83 21.14 0.87
C GLY A 127 -9.65 19.89 0.56
N LEU A 128 -9.00 18.83 0.03
CA LEU A 128 -9.66 17.57 -0.32
C LEU A 128 -9.74 16.60 0.86
N GLN A 129 -8.89 16.76 1.85
CA GLN A 129 -8.87 15.95 3.06
C GLN A 129 -8.98 16.85 4.29
N TRP A 130 -9.92 16.52 5.16
CA TRP A 130 -10.14 17.25 6.42
C TRP A 130 -10.67 16.34 7.51
N GLU A 131 -10.64 16.86 8.73
CA GLU A 131 -11.24 16.25 9.91
C GLU A 131 -12.06 17.29 10.63
N ASP A 132 -13.35 17.01 10.87
CA ASP A 132 -14.26 17.88 11.57
C ASP A 132 -14.24 17.56 13.08
N VAL A 133 -14.06 18.60 13.91
CA VAL A 133 -14.02 18.49 15.38
C VAL A 133 -14.93 19.55 15.98
N ASP A 134 -15.83 19.15 16.90
CA ASP A 134 -16.63 20.09 17.67
C ASP A 134 -15.75 20.80 18.70
N VAL A 135 -15.70 22.14 18.64
CA VAL A 135 -14.92 22.97 19.55
C VAL A 135 -15.81 23.92 20.32
N ILE A 136 -15.70 23.89 21.66
CA ILE A 136 -16.46 24.82 22.52
C ILE A 136 -15.73 26.16 22.55
N ARG A 137 -16.14 27.09 21.69
CA ARG A 137 -15.50 28.40 21.51
C ARG A 137 -16.43 29.56 21.81
N VAL A 138 -17.71 29.30 22.12
CA VAL A 138 -18.70 30.32 22.51
C VAL A 138 -19.20 30.01 23.92
N VAL A 139 -18.93 30.88 24.87
CA VAL A 139 -19.25 30.63 26.28
C VAL A 139 -20.00 31.80 26.88
N ARG A 140 -20.97 31.53 27.77
CA ARG A 140 -21.64 32.57 28.56
C ARG A 140 -20.66 33.14 29.58
N ARG A 141 -20.39 34.43 29.49
CA ARG A 141 -19.40 35.08 30.34
C ARG A 141 -19.86 35.12 31.77
N GLU A 142 -19.03 34.62 32.68
CA GLU A 142 -19.27 34.63 34.13
C GLU A 142 -18.13 35.32 34.88
N LYS A 143 -18.42 35.81 36.09
CA LYS A 143 -17.38 36.40 36.96
C LYS A 143 -16.37 35.31 37.36
N GLY A 144 -15.07 35.61 37.21
CA GLY A 144 -14.00 34.69 37.57
C GLY A 144 -13.61 33.72 36.48
N MET A 145 -14.28 33.80 35.33
CA MET A 145 -13.88 33.02 34.14
C MET A 145 -12.46 33.38 33.70
N ARG A 146 -11.66 32.40 33.38
CA ARG A 146 -10.25 32.55 32.99
C ARG A 146 -9.80 31.46 32.04
N PHE A 147 -8.91 31.81 31.09
CA PHE A 147 -8.11 30.85 30.37
C PHE A 147 -6.98 30.34 31.26
N LYS A 148 -6.74 29.04 31.18
CA LYS A 148 -5.69 28.35 31.95
C LYS A 148 -4.81 27.56 31.01
N ARG A 149 -3.57 27.29 31.40
CA ARG A 149 -2.46 26.59 30.74
C ARG A 149 -1.78 27.46 29.67
N LYS A 150 -0.43 27.43 29.71
CA LYS A 150 0.41 28.18 28.77
C LYS A 150 0.22 27.74 27.32
N ILE A 151 -0.03 26.45 27.12
CA ILE A 151 -0.31 25.84 25.81
C ILE A 151 -1.50 24.89 25.94
N HIS A 152 -2.23 24.70 24.83
CA HIS A 152 -3.53 23.99 24.81
C HIS A 152 -4.49 24.59 25.86
N GLU A 153 -4.55 25.89 25.87
CA GLU A 153 -5.33 26.66 26.82
C GLU A 153 -6.83 26.37 26.67
N PHE A 154 -7.52 26.34 27.78
CA PHE A 154 -8.95 26.21 27.83
C PHE A 154 -9.53 27.23 28.79
N ILE A 155 -10.78 27.64 28.54
CA ILE A 155 -11.48 28.56 29.41
C ILE A 155 -12.28 27.77 30.46
N GLU A 156 -12.30 28.25 31.70
CA GLU A 156 -13.13 27.69 32.76
C GLU A 156 -13.79 28.80 33.65
N PRO A 157 -14.94 28.49 34.22
CA PRO A 157 -15.70 27.25 34.12
C PRO A 157 -16.51 27.18 32.82
N ILE A 158 -16.58 25.97 32.23
CA ILE A 158 -17.59 25.65 31.21
C ILE A 158 -18.66 24.79 31.89
N LYS A 159 -19.93 25.13 31.67
CA LYS A 159 -21.06 24.44 32.30
C LYS A 159 -22.01 23.88 31.22
N ASP A 160 -22.59 22.73 31.51
CA ASP A 160 -23.73 22.22 30.73
C ASP A 160 -24.99 23.07 30.97
N PRO A 161 -25.97 23.09 30.05
CA PRO A 161 -25.94 22.41 28.75
C PRO A 161 -25.18 23.22 27.68
N ILE A 162 -24.59 22.46 26.72
CA ILE A 162 -23.86 23.01 25.59
C ILE A 162 -24.71 22.83 24.32
N TYR A 163 -24.81 23.89 23.50
CA TYR A 163 -25.48 23.86 22.21
C TYR A 163 -24.48 23.55 21.12
N TYR A 164 -24.81 22.59 20.23
CA TYR A 164 -23.96 22.19 19.13
C TYR A 164 -24.49 22.82 17.83
N LEU A 165 -23.66 23.65 17.21
CA LEU A 165 -23.90 24.32 15.94
C LEU A 165 -23.36 23.51 14.81
N HIS A 166 -23.98 23.60 13.63
CA HIS A 166 -23.47 23.02 12.38
C HIS A 166 -22.67 24.05 11.58
N ASP A 167 -22.68 25.34 11.96
CA ASP A 167 -21.75 26.32 11.41
C ASP A 167 -20.32 25.83 11.62
N TYR A 168 -19.46 25.96 10.60
CA TYR A 168 -18.07 25.51 10.71
C TYR A 168 -17.08 26.62 10.35
N VAL A 169 -15.90 26.49 10.93
CA VAL A 169 -14.74 27.31 10.59
C VAL A 169 -13.77 26.49 9.77
N HIS A 170 -13.21 27.09 8.73
CA HIS A 170 -12.03 26.57 8.06
C HIS A 170 -10.81 26.78 8.95
N HIS A 171 -10.00 25.75 9.12
CA HIS A 171 -8.76 25.82 9.89
C HIS A 171 -7.63 25.11 9.13
N TYR A 172 -6.61 25.89 8.78
CA TYR A 172 -5.43 25.44 8.06
C TYR A 172 -4.17 25.42 8.94
N GLY A 173 -4.32 25.55 10.24
CA GLY A 173 -3.23 25.65 11.21
C GLY A 173 -2.33 24.40 11.31
N TYR A 174 -2.81 23.26 10.78
CA TYR A 174 -2.03 22.01 10.70
C TYR A 174 -1.36 21.78 9.35
N ILE A 175 -1.44 22.76 8.42
CA ILE A 175 -0.76 22.66 7.12
C ILE A 175 0.48 23.54 7.17
N TYR A 176 1.62 22.90 7.15
CA TYR A 176 2.92 23.57 7.12
C TYR A 176 3.44 23.62 5.69
N LYS A 177 4.09 24.73 5.33
CA LYS A 177 4.66 24.92 3.99
C LYS A 177 5.91 24.04 3.77
N THR A 178 6.61 23.72 4.85
CA THR A 178 7.78 22.86 4.85
C THR A 178 7.83 21.96 6.08
N PRO A 179 8.49 20.78 5.99
CA PRO A 179 8.72 19.91 7.14
C PRO A 179 9.47 20.61 8.30
N GLU A 180 10.30 21.61 7.98
CA GLU A 180 11.04 22.37 8.99
C GLU A 180 10.14 23.31 9.78
N GLU A 181 9.07 23.86 9.17
CA GLU A 181 8.06 24.66 9.88
C GLU A 181 7.24 23.76 10.82
N GLU A 182 6.83 22.60 10.33
CA GLU A 182 6.12 21.61 11.13
C GLU A 182 6.95 21.17 12.35
N ASN A 183 8.21 20.77 12.11
CA ASN A 183 9.12 20.40 13.19
C ASN A 183 9.33 21.54 14.21
N ARG A 184 9.50 22.78 13.78
CA ARG A 184 9.65 23.93 14.70
C ARG A 184 8.42 24.12 15.56
N HIS A 185 7.23 23.90 15.02
CA HIS A 185 5.97 23.99 15.77
C HIS A 185 5.91 22.92 16.87
N PHE A 186 6.15 21.67 16.53
CA PHE A 186 6.16 20.57 17.49
C PHE A 186 7.21 20.77 18.58
N TRP A 187 8.46 21.11 18.22
CA TRP A 187 9.53 21.32 19.21
C TRP A 187 9.28 22.51 20.12
N ARG A 188 8.64 23.58 19.64
CA ARG A 188 8.20 24.69 20.50
C ARG A 188 7.19 24.18 21.53
N ASN A 189 6.20 23.41 21.10
CA ASN A 189 5.18 22.87 21.97
C ASN A 189 5.78 21.89 23.00
N ILE A 190 6.65 20.99 22.54
CA ILE A 190 7.37 20.03 23.40
C ILE A 190 8.09 20.77 24.52
N LYS A 191 8.83 21.85 24.20
CA LYS A 191 9.53 22.63 25.21
C LYS A 191 8.60 23.16 26.28
N LEU A 192 7.49 23.79 25.89
CA LEU A 192 6.52 24.34 26.84
C LEU A 192 5.81 23.27 27.67
N LEU A 193 5.51 22.13 27.03
CA LEU A 193 4.88 21.00 27.73
C LEU A 193 5.84 20.30 28.70
N LEU A 194 7.14 20.23 28.40
CA LEU A 194 8.15 19.72 29.33
C LEU A 194 8.25 20.59 30.58
N GLU A 195 8.28 21.92 30.44
CA GLU A 195 8.25 22.84 31.59
C GLU A 195 7.02 22.60 32.46
N LEU A 196 5.83 22.48 31.85
CA LEU A 196 4.59 22.19 32.56
C LEU A 196 4.59 20.80 33.23
N HIS A 197 5.15 19.82 32.55
CA HIS A 197 5.27 18.45 33.10
C HIS A 197 6.22 18.38 34.29
N GLU A 198 7.34 19.10 34.25
CA GLU A 198 8.26 19.24 35.38
C GLU A 198 7.58 19.93 36.59
N GLU A 199 6.77 20.97 36.35
CA GLU A 199 5.99 21.67 37.38
C GLU A 199 4.90 20.76 38.00
N ALA A 200 4.25 19.91 37.18
CA ALA A 200 3.16 19.04 37.58
C ALA A 200 3.25 17.63 36.97
N PRO A 201 4.18 16.77 37.40
CA PRO A 201 4.44 15.45 36.78
C PRO A 201 3.25 14.48 36.83
N LYS A 202 2.26 14.75 37.66
CA LYS A 202 1.03 13.93 37.79
C LYS A 202 -0.14 14.44 36.96
N ASP A 203 0.04 15.54 36.21
CA ASP A 203 -1.01 16.03 35.32
C ASP A 203 -1.12 15.16 34.08
N THR A 204 -2.09 14.25 34.09
CA THR A 204 -2.36 13.30 33.01
C THR A 204 -2.62 13.95 31.67
N HIS A 205 -3.26 15.13 31.68
CA HIS A 205 -3.55 15.88 30.44
C HIS A 205 -2.27 16.42 29.79
N THR A 206 -1.38 17.08 30.55
CA THR A 206 -0.10 17.61 30.02
C THR A 206 0.75 16.46 29.50
N THR A 207 0.82 15.35 30.22
CA THR A 207 1.56 14.14 29.75
C THR A 207 0.98 13.60 28.45
N ALA A 208 -0.36 13.54 28.32
CA ALA A 208 -0.99 13.05 27.08
C ALA A 208 -0.73 13.98 25.88
N GLN A 209 -0.68 15.26 26.10
CA GLN A 209 -0.33 16.24 25.05
C GLN A 209 1.14 16.11 24.64
N LEU A 210 2.04 15.95 25.60
CA LEU A 210 3.46 15.73 25.32
C LEU A 210 3.68 14.42 24.54
N ILE A 211 2.93 13.36 24.84
CA ILE A 211 2.92 12.13 24.04
C ILE A 211 2.52 12.43 22.59
N GLN A 212 1.47 13.22 22.38
CA GLN A 212 0.99 13.57 21.04
C GLN A 212 2.04 14.35 20.24
N GLU A 213 2.70 15.31 20.85
CA GLU A 213 3.76 16.09 20.20
C GLU A 213 4.97 15.21 19.84
N TYR A 214 5.42 14.32 20.73
CA TYR A 214 6.50 13.37 20.42
C TYR A 214 6.14 12.39 19.31
N VAL A 215 4.89 11.97 19.23
CA VAL A 215 4.40 11.15 18.11
C VAL A 215 4.45 11.95 16.81
N GLY A 216 4.13 13.25 16.85
CA GLY A 216 4.19 14.15 15.68
C GLY A 216 5.60 14.33 15.11
N VAL A 217 6.62 14.35 15.96
CA VAL A 217 8.04 14.41 15.52
C VAL A 217 8.71 13.04 15.39
N GLU A 218 7.94 11.96 15.43
CA GLU A 218 8.41 10.57 15.32
C GLU A 218 9.40 10.13 16.41
N GLU A 219 9.46 10.85 17.53
CA GLU A 219 10.24 10.48 18.71
C GLU A 219 9.53 9.38 19.53
N TYR A 220 9.32 8.24 18.88
CA TYR A 220 8.49 7.14 19.38
C TYR A 220 9.00 6.55 20.68
N PHE A 221 10.31 6.55 20.92
CA PHE A 221 10.86 6.05 22.17
C PHE A 221 10.40 6.90 23.37
N SER A 222 10.56 8.22 23.28
CA SER A 222 10.09 9.17 24.30
C SER A 222 8.57 9.10 24.50
N ALA A 223 7.82 8.98 23.39
CA ALA A 223 6.38 8.81 23.45
C ALA A 223 5.96 7.54 24.21
N ILE A 224 6.61 6.39 23.93
CA ILE A 224 6.34 5.11 24.62
C ILE A 224 6.66 5.20 26.12
N GLN A 225 7.78 5.84 26.49
CA GLN A 225 8.12 6.03 27.90
C GLN A 225 7.03 6.81 28.63
N LEU A 226 6.62 7.96 28.08
CA LEU A 226 5.56 8.79 28.69
C LEU A 226 4.20 8.06 28.70
N CYS A 227 3.88 7.29 27.65
CA CYS A 227 2.68 6.46 27.67
C CYS A 227 2.69 5.53 28.89
N ARG A 228 3.80 4.83 29.10
CA ARG A 228 3.96 3.89 30.21
C ARG A 228 3.90 4.59 31.55
N GLU A 229 4.57 5.71 31.73
CA GLU A 229 4.50 6.55 32.93
C GLU A 229 3.07 6.96 33.23
N LEU A 230 2.29 7.41 32.23
CA LEU A 230 0.94 7.91 32.41
C LEU A 230 -0.01 6.80 32.85
N TRP A 231 -0.10 5.68 32.13
CA TRP A 231 -1.09 4.66 32.47
C TRP A 231 -0.72 3.82 33.70
N THR A 232 0.56 3.85 34.14
CA THR A 232 1.01 3.24 35.40
C THR A 232 0.96 4.20 36.58
N LEU A 233 0.67 5.47 36.35
CA LEU A 233 0.59 6.48 37.39
C LEU A 233 -0.47 6.11 38.42
N LYS A 234 -0.08 6.11 39.70
CA LYS A 234 -1.03 5.85 40.80
C LYS A 234 -2.15 6.86 40.83
N GLY A 235 -3.38 6.39 40.75
CA GLY A 235 -4.59 7.23 40.74
C GLY A 235 -5.09 7.65 39.36
N CYS A 236 -4.38 7.36 38.28
CA CYS A 236 -4.84 7.72 36.94
C CYS A 236 -6.15 7.02 36.50
N TRP A 237 -6.56 5.99 37.24
CA TRP A 237 -7.82 5.26 37.01
C TRP A 237 -8.92 5.60 38.01
N ASP A 238 -8.65 6.53 38.95
CA ASP A 238 -9.60 6.86 40.04
C ASP A 238 -10.71 7.80 39.56
N THR A 239 -10.43 8.64 38.56
CA THR A 239 -11.41 9.54 37.94
C THR A 239 -11.66 9.17 36.50
N THR A 240 -12.87 9.45 36.02
CA THR A 240 -13.20 9.26 34.57
C THR A 240 -12.34 10.18 33.70
N PHE A 241 -11.97 11.35 34.20
CA PHE A 241 -11.15 12.30 33.47
C PHE A 241 -9.74 11.77 33.23
N ASP A 242 -9.05 11.32 34.28
CA ASP A 242 -7.70 10.78 34.19
C ASP A 242 -7.67 9.44 33.43
N ALA A 243 -8.67 8.59 33.65
CA ALA A 243 -8.79 7.29 32.97
C ALA A 243 -8.89 7.43 31.44
N ARG A 244 -9.41 8.53 30.91
CA ARG A 244 -9.39 8.80 29.47
C ARG A 244 -7.98 8.96 28.92
N TYR A 245 -7.13 9.72 29.64
CA TYR A 245 -5.75 9.93 29.23
C TYR A 245 -4.92 8.65 29.39
N ALA A 246 -5.16 7.88 30.45
CA ALA A 246 -4.54 6.57 30.63
C ALA A 246 -4.95 5.60 29.51
N THR A 247 -6.22 5.60 29.10
CA THR A 247 -6.70 4.81 27.93
C THR A 247 -6.03 5.28 26.64
N TYR A 248 -5.91 6.58 26.42
CA TYR A 248 -5.21 7.15 25.28
C TYR A 248 -3.74 6.72 25.24
N ALA A 249 -3.05 6.75 26.37
CA ALA A 249 -1.65 6.35 26.49
C ALA A 249 -1.47 4.87 26.17
N MET A 250 -2.29 3.96 26.73
CA MET A 250 -2.25 2.53 26.42
C MET A 250 -2.45 2.25 24.93
N MET A 251 -3.47 2.87 24.33
CA MET A 251 -3.78 2.73 22.93
C MET A 251 -2.63 3.26 22.05
N THR A 252 -2.04 4.40 22.43
CA THR A 252 -0.93 4.99 21.69
C THR A 252 0.32 4.12 21.78
N GLU A 253 0.66 3.62 22.95
CA GLU A 253 1.79 2.69 23.13
C GLU A 253 1.62 1.44 22.27
N ALA A 254 0.45 0.79 22.29
CA ALA A 254 0.15 -0.38 21.48
C ALA A 254 0.27 -0.05 19.97
N ARG A 255 -0.31 1.08 19.53
CA ARG A 255 -0.21 1.55 18.15
C ARG A 255 1.24 1.79 17.71
N LEU A 256 2.07 2.36 18.57
CA LEU A 256 3.47 2.63 18.25
C LEU A 256 4.27 1.31 18.10
N TYR A 257 3.99 0.30 18.91
CA TYR A 257 4.59 -1.02 18.70
C TYR A 257 4.16 -1.67 17.38
N SER A 258 2.87 -1.58 17.02
CA SER A 258 2.37 -2.06 15.72
C SER A 258 3.05 -1.33 14.56
N LEU A 259 3.10 0.01 14.59
CA LEU A 259 3.70 0.86 13.56
C LEU A 259 5.20 0.53 13.34
N GLN A 260 5.93 0.32 14.44
CA GLN A 260 7.35 -0.07 14.42
C GLN A 260 7.58 -1.56 14.13
N LYS A 261 6.52 -2.36 13.96
CA LYS A 261 6.56 -3.82 13.80
C LYS A 261 7.25 -4.54 14.98
N ARG A 262 7.24 -3.94 16.17
CA ARG A 262 7.78 -4.48 17.41
C ARG A 262 6.73 -5.34 18.12
N TYR A 263 6.22 -6.34 17.41
CA TYR A 263 5.08 -7.13 17.85
C TYR A 263 5.32 -7.89 19.14
N ALA A 264 6.55 -8.35 19.40
CA ALA A 264 6.90 -9.05 20.65
C ALA A 264 6.83 -8.10 21.87
N ASP A 265 7.36 -6.88 21.73
CA ASP A 265 7.28 -5.88 22.79
C ASP A 265 5.83 -5.44 23.03
N GLY A 266 5.08 -5.23 21.94
CA GLY A 266 3.65 -4.91 21.98
C GLY A 266 2.83 -5.99 22.68
N TYR A 267 3.12 -7.26 22.40
CA TYR A 267 2.45 -8.40 23.04
C TYR A 267 2.69 -8.43 24.56
N GLU A 268 3.93 -8.25 25.02
CA GLU A 268 4.22 -8.24 26.48
C GLU A 268 3.60 -6.99 27.15
N ALA A 269 3.72 -5.82 26.54
CA ALA A 269 3.10 -4.59 27.03
C ALA A 269 1.56 -4.73 27.11
N GLY A 270 0.93 -5.25 26.06
CA GLY A 270 -0.52 -5.46 26.02
C GLY A 270 -1.02 -6.43 27.10
N LYS A 271 -0.27 -7.48 27.43
CA LYS A 271 -0.58 -8.36 28.56
C LYS A 271 -0.55 -7.63 29.90
N GLU A 272 0.42 -6.75 30.09
CA GLU A 272 0.54 -5.93 31.29
C GLU A 272 -0.62 -4.94 31.39
N MET A 273 -0.93 -4.23 30.30
CA MET A 273 -2.05 -3.28 30.21
C MET A 273 -3.39 -3.96 30.52
N LEU A 274 -3.65 -5.15 29.96
CA LEU A 274 -4.90 -5.89 30.21
C LEU A 274 -5.06 -6.43 31.65
N ARG A 275 -3.99 -6.43 32.45
CA ARG A 275 -4.04 -6.78 33.89
C ARG A 275 -4.37 -5.60 34.79
N GLN A 276 -4.34 -4.36 34.26
CA GLN A 276 -4.63 -3.16 35.03
C GLN A 276 -6.07 -3.16 35.54
N LYS A 277 -6.24 -2.80 36.80
CA LYS A 277 -7.57 -2.65 37.42
C LYS A 277 -8.15 -1.29 36.99
N GLY A 278 -9.43 -1.27 36.68
CA GLY A 278 -10.14 -0.03 36.39
C GLY A 278 -10.18 0.37 34.91
N ILE A 279 -9.48 -0.37 34.01
CA ILE A 279 -9.57 -0.07 32.59
C ILE A 279 -11.00 -0.22 32.07
N SER A 280 -11.42 0.74 31.24
CA SER A 280 -12.75 0.74 30.66
C SER A 280 -12.98 -0.44 29.71
N LEU A 281 -14.25 -0.77 29.47
CA LEU A 281 -14.62 -1.81 28.52
C LEU A 281 -14.15 -1.49 27.09
N LEU A 282 -14.16 -0.19 26.75
CA LEU A 282 -13.66 0.31 25.46
C LEU A 282 -12.14 0.10 25.34
N ALA A 283 -11.37 0.47 26.37
CA ALA A 283 -9.91 0.25 26.40
C ALA A 283 -9.56 -1.23 26.29
N GLN A 284 -10.29 -2.10 26.99
CA GLN A 284 -10.11 -3.56 26.87
C GLN A 284 -10.34 -4.04 25.44
N GLY A 285 -11.40 -3.56 24.77
CA GLY A 285 -11.68 -3.90 23.37
C GLY A 285 -10.56 -3.46 22.44
N ILE A 286 -10.11 -2.21 22.53
CA ILE A 286 -9.01 -1.68 21.71
C ILE A 286 -7.71 -2.46 21.92
N LEU A 287 -7.37 -2.76 23.18
CA LEU A 287 -6.18 -3.56 23.46
C LEU A 287 -6.30 -5.00 22.90
N CYS A 288 -7.50 -5.59 22.94
CA CYS A 288 -7.71 -6.91 22.34
C CYS A 288 -7.57 -6.91 20.83
N ASP A 289 -7.93 -5.81 20.15
CA ASP A 289 -7.67 -5.60 18.71
C ASP A 289 -6.16 -5.66 18.43
N PHE A 290 -5.35 -4.80 19.06
CA PHE A 290 -3.89 -4.83 18.92
C PHE A 290 -3.29 -6.20 19.31
N MET A 291 -3.78 -6.83 20.36
CA MET A 291 -3.29 -8.15 20.79
C MET A 291 -3.61 -9.22 19.73
N THR A 292 -4.74 -9.12 19.04
CA THR A 292 -5.06 -10.02 17.90
C THR A 292 -4.00 -9.85 16.80
N GLU A 293 -3.66 -8.61 16.43
CA GLU A 293 -2.61 -8.33 15.45
C GLU A 293 -1.25 -8.87 15.91
N PHE A 294 -0.83 -8.55 17.13
CA PHE A 294 0.48 -8.98 17.65
C PHE A 294 0.60 -10.50 17.67
N CYS A 295 -0.41 -11.21 18.17
CA CYS A 295 -0.42 -12.67 18.19
C CYS A 295 -0.39 -13.25 16.77
N TRP A 296 -1.16 -12.71 15.82
CA TRP A 296 -1.13 -13.12 14.44
C TRP A 296 0.28 -12.95 13.83
N ARG A 297 0.89 -11.78 13.97
CA ARG A 297 2.24 -11.50 13.45
C ARG A 297 3.33 -12.37 14.10
N LEU A 298 3.12 -12.80 15.35
CA LEU A 298 3.99 -13.73 16.08
C LEU A 298 3.65 -15.21 15.82
N LYS A 299 2.71 -15.50 14.92
CA LYS A 299 2.22 -16.85 14.57
C LYS A 299 1.61 -17.61 15.76
N LYS A 300 1.04 -16.92 16.73
CA LYS A 300 0.30 -17.45 17.88
C LYS A 300 -1.20 -17.42 17.57
N TYR A 301 -1.64 -18.23 16.60
CA TYR A 301 -2.95 -18.09 15.97
C TYR A 301 -4.12 -18.38 16.92
N GLU A 302 -4.00 -19.37 17.81
CA GLU A 302 -5.02 -19.68 18.82
C GLU A 302 -5.17 -18.54 19.85
N GLU A 303 -4.04 -17.94 20.27
CA GLU A 303 -4.08 -16.77 21.16
C GLU A 303 -4.68 -15.56 20.43
N ALA A 304 -4.39 -15.39 19.15
CA ALA A 304 -4.99 -14.32 18.33
C ALA A 304 -6.51 -14.46 18.28
N LEU A 305 -7.04 -15.66 18.05
CA LEU A 305 -8.48 -15.93 18.10
C LEU A 305 -9.07 -15.63 19.48
N ALA A 306 -8.41 -16.01 20.56
CA ALA A 306 -8.89 -15.74 21.91
C ALA A 306 -8.99 -14.23 22.20
N TYR A 307 -8.03 -13.42 21.74
CA TYR A 307 -8.12 -11.96 21.86
C TYR A 307 -9.19 -11.38 20.93
N ASN A 308 -9.33 -11.90 19.73
CA ASN A 308 -10.37 -11.49 18.80
C ASN A 308 -11.77 -11.79 19.38
N ASP A 309 -12.00 -12.95 19.98
CA ASP A 309 -13.25 -13.27 20.68
C ASP A 309 -13.53 -12.29 21.83
N ARG A 310 -12.50 -11.96 22.61
CA ARG A 310 -12.62 -10.99 23.69
C ARG A 310 -12.95 -9.59 23.17
N TYR A 311 -12.42 -9.19 22.03
CA TYR A 311 -12.82 -7.93 21.37
C TYR A 311 -14.32 -7.92 21.06
N PHE A 312 -14.84 -8.97 20.41
CA PHE A 312 -16.26 -9.04 20.06
C PHE A 312 -17.16 -9.09 21.28
N ASP A 313 -16.71 -9.72 22.36
CA ASP A 313 -17.41 -9.70 23.64
C ASP A 313 -17.45 -8.30 24.26
N CYS A 314 -16.34 -7.57 24.22
CA CYS A 314 -16.30 -6.18 24.64
C CYS A 314 -17.22 -5.29 23.79
N LEU A 315 -17.19 -5.45 22.48
CA LEU A 315 -18.06 -4.75 21.52
C LEU A 315 -19.55 -5.00 21.80
N LYS A 316 -19.94 -6.27 22.02
CA LYS A 316 -21.30 -6.65 22.34
C LYS A 316 -21.79 -6.03 23.66
N LYS A 317 -20.93 -5.98 24.67
CA LYS A 317 -21.22 -5.34 25.95
C LYS A 317 -21.29 -3.81 25.80
N TRP A 318 -20.37 -3.21 25.07
CA TRP A 318 -20.32 -1.77 24.84
C TRP A 318 -21.54 -1.24 24.08
N LYS A 319 -22.00 -1.97 23.04
CA LYS A 319 -23.22 -1.62 22.27
C LYS A 319 -24.49 -1.54 23.12
N LYS A 320 -24.54 -2.19 24.29
CA LYS A 320 -25.67 -2.12 25.22
C LYS A 320 -25.76 -0.81 26.03
N PHE A 321 -24.74 0.04 25.97
CA PHE A 321 -24.66 1.29 26.71
C PHE A 321 -24.59 2.52 25.78
N PRO A 322 -25.70 2.88 25.08
CA PRO A 322 -25.68 3.92 24.04
C PRO A 322 -25.27 5.33 24.55
N ASN A 323 -25.43 5.63 25.84
CA ASN A 323 -25.14 6.94 26.43
C ASN A 323 -23.69 7.10 26.94
N LYS A 324 -22.85 6.06 26.82
CA LYS A 324 -21.45 6.10 27.28
C LYS A 324 -20.44 6.62 26.24
N LYS A 325 -20.90 7.11 25.11
CA LYS A 325 -20.04 7.58 24.02
C LYS A 325 -19.02 8.67 24.41
N SER A 326 -19.24 9.39 25.50
CA SER A 326 -18.44 10.55 25.85
C SER A 326 -17.61 10.42 27.13
N LEU A 327 -17.79 9.38 27.93
CA LEU A 327 -17.23 9.34 29.28
C LEU A 327 -15.91 8.59 29.42
N ASP A 328 -15.67 7.58 28.59
CA ASP A 328 -14.56 6.62 28.82
C ASP A 328 -13.35 6.78 27.88
N ALA A 329 -13.43 7.60 26.83
CA ALA A 329 -12.32 7.83 25.90
C ALA A 329 -12.53 9.06 25.01
N PHE A 330 -11.46 9.54 24.39
CA PHE A 330 -11.55 10.58 23.35
C PHE A 330 -12.32 10.08 22.13
N SER A 331 -12.90 10.99 21.34
CA SER A 331 -13.62 10.68 20.11
C SER A 331 -12.80 9.83 19.13
N THR A 332 -11.48 10.02 19.11
CA THR A 332 -10.52 9.25 18.31
C THR A 332 -10.49 7.75 18.64
N CYS A 333 -10.91 7.36 19.85
CA CYS A 333 -11.00 5.93 20.22
C CYS A 333 -12.22 5.24 19.61
N GLY A 334 -13.24 6.00 19.21
CA GLY A 334 -14.48 5.45 18.64
C GLY A 334 -14.27 4.69 17.33
N LYS A 335 -13.23 5.01 16.57
CA LYS A 335 -12.89 4.35 15.32
C LYS A 335 -12.65 2.83 15.46
N TYR A 336 -12.09 2.41 16.61
CA TYR A 336 -11.84 0.99 16.89
C TYR A 336 -13.11 0.16 17.13
N MET A 337 -14.26 0.82 17.24
CA MET A 337 -15.59 0.20 17.36
C MET A 337 -16.48 0.52 16.14
N ALA A 338 -15.91 1.13 15.10
CA ALA A 338 -16.59 1.45 13.86
C ALA A 338 -16.76 0.23 12.96
N SER A 339 -17.70 0.29 12.00
CA SER A 339 -18.01 -0.82 11.10
C SER A 339 -16.80 -1.31 10.31
N GLN A 340 -15.92 -0.40 9.88
CA GLN A 340 -14.71 -0.73 9.14
C GLN A 340 -13.75 -1.60 9.97
N GLU A 341 -13.51 -1.24 11.24
CA GLU A 341 -12.64 -2.01 12.12
C GLU A 341 -13.22 -3.37 12.47
N ILE A 342 -14.53 -3.41 12.73
CA ILE A 342 -15.26 -4.67 12.94
C ILE A 342 -15.12 -5.58 11.71
N GLY A 343 -15.23 -5.01 10.50
CA GLY A 343 -15.02 -5.73 9.24
C GLY A 343 -13.60 -6.29 9.13
N SER A 344 -12.58 -5.49 9.43
CA SER A 344 -11.18 -5.90 9.41
C SER A 344 -10.89 -7.03 10.38
N LEU A 345 -11.41 -6.96 11.62
CA LEU A 345 -11.23 -8.00 12.62
C LEU A 345 -12.02 -9.27 12.33
N THR A 346 -13.17 -9.16 11.65
CA THR A 346 -13.91 -10.33 11.18
C THR A 346 -13.16 -11.03 10.04
N LEU A 347 -12.58 -10.27 9.11
CA LEU A 347 -11.69 -10.81 8.07
C LEU A 347 -10.47 -11.50 8.67
N LEU A 348 -9.81 -10.86 9.64
CA LEU A 348 -8.67 -11.45 10.33
C LEU A 348 -9.06 -12.73 11.05
N ARG A 349 -10.25 -12.80 11.67
CA ARG A 349 -10.79 -14.03 12.27
C ARG A 349 -10.90 -15.15 11.24
N MET A 350 -11.46 -14.87 10.08
CA MET A 350 -11.58 -15.85 8.99
C MET A 350 -10.19 -16.33 8.55
N HIS A 351 -9.24 -15.41 8.35
CA HIS A 351 -7.86 -15.73 8.01
C HIS A 351 -7.18 -16.63 9.06
N LEU A 352 -7.37 -16.34 10.34
CA LEU A 352 -6.84 -17.17 11.45
C LEU A 352 -7.41 -18.59 11.42
N TYR A 353 -8.71 -18.75 11.13
CA TYR A 353 -9.29 -20.08 10.98
C TYR A 353 -8.73 -20.82 9.75
N VAL A 354 -8.51 -20.13 8.64
CA VAL A 354 -7.83 -20.70 7.45
C VAL A 354 -6.41 -21.17 7.82
N LEU A 355 -5.64 -20.38 8.56
CA LEU A 355 -4.28 -20.75 9.02
C LEU A 355 -4.26 -21.94 9.98
N LEU A 356 -5.33 -22.14 10.75
CA LEU A 356 -5.51 -23.25 11.65
C LEU A 356 -6.20 -24.47 11.00
N GLU A 357 -6.50 -24.39 9.71
CA GLU A 357 -7.23 -25.38 8.93
C GLU A 357 -8.63 -25.72 9.52
N ASP A 358 -9.21 -24.78 10.27
CA ASP A 358 -10.58 -24.89 10.80
C ASP A 358 -11.58 -24.37 9.76
N TRP A 359 -11.78 -25.17 8.72
CA TRP A 359 -12.59 -24.80 7.55
C TRP A 359 -14.02 -24.46 7.92
N LYS A 360 -14.60 -25.19 8.86
CA LYS A 360 -15.99 -24.95 9.28
C LYS A 360 -16.16 -23.54 9.87
N ASN A 361 -15.32 -23.14 10.81
CA ASN A 361 -15.42 -21.82 11.42
C ASN A 361 -14.98 -20.71 10.45
N ALA A 362 -14.08 -21.00 9.51
CA ALA A 362 -13.72 -20.09 8.43
C ALA A 362 -14.93 -19.79 7.52
N GLU A 363 -15.68 -20.84 7.11
CA GLU A 363 -16.90 -20.72 6.30
C GLU A 363 -18.02 -19.97 7.04
N GLU A 364 -18.28 -20.33 8.30
CA GLU A 364 -19.26 -19.62 9.12
C GLU A 364 -18.90 -18.13 9.28
N THR A 365 -17.61 -17.83 9.42
CA THR A 365 -17.13 -16.43 9.51
C THR A 365 -17.30 -15.70 8.18
N PHE A 366 -16.99 -16.35 7.07
CA PHE A 366 -17.15 -15.80 5.72
C PHE A 366 -18.58 -15.30 5.48
N LEU A 367 -19.59 -16.08 5.88
CA LEU A 367 -21.01 -15.74 5.72
C LEU A 367 -21.46 -14.51 6.53
N ASN A 368 -20.66 -14.09 7.53
CA ASN A 368 -20.93 -12.91 8.34
C ASN A 368 -20.17 -11.64 7.87
N ILE A 369 -19.39 -11.73 6.79
CA ILE A 369 -18.63 -10.60 6.23
C ILE A 369 -19.48 -9.90 5.17
N GLU A 370 -19.50 -8.57 5.23
CA GLU A 370 -20.08 -7.73 4.17
C GLU A 370 -19.05 -7.55 3.03
N TRP A 371 -19.23 -8.35 1.97
CA TRP A 371 -18.30 -8.36 0.84
C TRP A 371 -18.55 -7.29 -0.21
N GLN A 372 -19.66 -6.54 -0.11
CA GLN A 372 -20.06 -5.52 -1.07
C GLN A 372 -20.43 -4.21 -0.36
N GLY A 373 -20.42 -3.11 -1.10
CA GLY A 373 -20.78 -1.80 -0.57
C GLY A 373 -19.59 -0.99 -0.03
N SER A 374 -19.89 0.15 0.58
CA SER A 374 -18.89 1.09 1.10
C SER A 374 -18.15 0.60 2.35
N ALA A 375 -18.72 -0.39 3.05
CA ALA A 375 -18.14 -1.00 4.25
C ALA A 375 -17.29 -2.24 3.96
N ALA A 376 -17.22 -2.69 2.69
CA ALA A 376 -16.43 -3.85 2.31
C ALA A 376 -14.93 -3.59 2.53
N VAL A 377 -14.30 -4.44 3.33
CA VAL A 377 -12.88 -4.39 3.63
C VAL A 377 -12.21 -5.64 3.05
N TYR A 378 -10.99 -5.49 2.54
CA TYR A 378 -10.21 -6.60 2.01
C TYR A 378 -8.80 -6.53 2.58
N MET A 379 -8.32 -7.65 3.10
CA MET A 379 -6.94 -7.82 3.52
C MET A 379 -6.07 -8.31 2.36
N ARG A 380 -4.77 -8.13 2.49
CA ARG A 380 -3.80 -8.64 1.51
C ARG A 380 -3.88 -10.16 1.33
N GLU A 381 -4.21 -10.86 2.39
CA GLU A 381 -4.32 -12.32 2.48
C GLU A 381 -5.64 -12.85 1.90
N THR A 382 -6.65 -12.00 1.71
CA THR A 382 -8.00 -12.41 1.29
C THR A 382 -8.03 -13.25 0.01
N PRO A 383 -7.26 -12.96 -1.07
CA PRO A 383 -7.28 -13.84 -2.24
C PRO A 383 -6.81 -15.26 -1.94
N ALA A 384 -5.78 -15.42 -1.11
CA ALA A 384 -5.27 -16.74 -0.72
C ALA A 384 -6.29 -17.49 0.15
N ASP A 385 -6.97 -16.80 1.07
CA ASP A 385 -8.01 -17.38 1.90
C ASP A 385 -9.20 -17.89 1.07
N MET A 386 -9.64 -17.08 0.09
CA MET A 386 -10.73 -17.49 -0.81
C MET A 386 -10.36 -18.73 -1.63
N ILE A 387 -9.13 -18.76 -2.15
CA ILE A 387 -8.62 -19.94 -2.87
C ILE A 387 -8.55 -21.16 -1.96
N ALA A 388 -8.06 -21.00 -0.72
CA ALA A 388 -8.01 -22.08 0.25
C ALA A 388 -9.42 -22.63 0.57
N LEU A 389 -10.42 -21.76 0.77
CA LEU A 389 -11.81 -22.14 1.00
C LEU A 389 -12.40 -22.88 -0.19
N ILE A 390 -12.10 -22.47 -1.42
CA ILE A 390 -12.55 -23.18 -2.64
C ILE A 390 -11.94 -24.58 -2.72
N LEU A 391 -10.66 -24.74 -2.35
CA LEU A 391 -9.93 -25.99 -2.51
C LEU A 391 -10.10 -26.96 -1.35
N ARG A 392 -10.33 -26.49 -0.13
CA ARG A 392 -10.30 -27.27 1.13
C ARG A 392 -11.63 -27.22 1.89
N GLY A 393 -12.42 -26.17 1.73
CA GLY A 393 -13.73 -26.00 2.35
C GLY A 393 -14.84 -26.68 1.58
N SER A 394 -16.08 -26.48 2.05
CA SER A 394 -17.28 -26.81 1.28
C SER A 394 -17.53 -25.71 0.26
N TYR A 395 -17.62 -26.06 -1.03
CA TYR A 395 -17.79 -25.04 -2.07
C TYR A 395 -19.07 -24.21 -1.87
N HIS A 396 -18.92 -22.89 -1.89
CA HIS A 396 -20.00 -21.92 -1.90
C HIS A 396 -19.87 -20.95 -3.08
N PRO A 397 -20.92 -20.70 -3.88
CA PRO A 397 -20.82 -19.82 -5.06
C PRO A 397 -20.32 -18.40 -4.76
N GLU A 398 -20.56 -17.90 -3.55
CA GLU A 398 -20.08 -16.57 -3.13
C GLU A 398 -18.56 -16.45 -3.04
N TYR A 399 -17.82 -17.55 -2.81
CA TYR A 399 -16.36 -17.51 -2.82
C TYR A 399 -15.85 -17.05 -4.17
N LEU A 400 -16.44 -17.57 -5.25
CA LEU A 400 -16.07 -17.19 -6.60
C LEU A 400 -16.47 -15.74 -6.91
N SER A 401 -17.61 -15.27 -6.42
CA SER A 401 -18.06 -13.88 -6.56
C SER A 401 -17.10 -12.91 -5.88
N VAL A 402 -16.64 -13.23 -4.67
CA VAL A 402 -15.64 -12.42 -3.96
C VAL A 402 -14.31 -12.46 -4.71
N LEU A 403 -13.87 -13.63 -5.15
CA LEU A 403 -12.62 -13.80 -5.90
C LEU A 403 -12.63 -12.99 -7.21
N HIS A 404 -13.76 -12.99 -7.93
CA HIS A 404 -13.97 -12.17 -9.12
C HIS A 404 -13.88 -10.65 -8.78
N THR A 405 -14.51 -10.23 -7.68
CA THR A 405 -14.46 -8.84 -7.22
C THR A 405 -13.02 -8.43 -6.88
N LEU A 406 -12.25 -9.29 -6.23
CA LEU A 406 -10.84 -9.05 -5.90
C LEU A 406 -9.98 -8.95 -7.16
N TYR A 407 -10.18 -9.85 -8.11
CA TYR A 407 -9.50 -9.84 -9.40
C TYR A 407 -9.76 -8.55 -10.20
N GLY A 408 -10.99 -8.01 -10.13
CA GLY A 408 -11.35 -6.74 -10.75
C GLY A 408 -10.66 -5.50 -10.17
N LYS A 409 -10.07 -5.60 -8.96
CA LYS A 409 -9.37 -4.48 -8.31
C LYS A 409 -7.87 -4.47 -8.66
N ASP A 410 -7.36 -3.35 -9.17
CA ASP A 410 -5.96 -3.23 -9.63
C ASP A 410 -4.94 -3.50 -8.52
N ASN A 411 -5.21 -3.08 -7.28
CA ASN A 411 -4.35 -3.32 -6.13
C ASN A 411 -4.41 -4.76 -5.59
N MET A 412 -5.47 -5.52 -5.88
CA MET A 412 -5.67 -6.89 -5.41
C MET A 412 -5.30 -7.94 -6.46
N ARG A 413 -5.34 -7.59 -7.75
CA ARG A 413 -5.02 -8.50 -8.86
C ARG A 413 -3.62 -9.13 -8.77
N PRO A 414 -2.54 -8.41 -8.43
CA PRO A 414 -1.22 -9.02 -8.22
C PRO A 414 -1.20 -10.03 -7.08
N LEU A 415 -1.97 -9.78 -6.01
CA LEU A 415 -2.07 -10.68 -4.86
C LEU A 415 -2.86 -11.95 -5.21
N PHE A 416 -3.91 -11.82 -6.03
CA PHE A 416 -4.65 -12.94 -6.59
C PHE A 416 -3.73 -13.86 -7.38
N TYR A 417 -2.91 -13.34 -8.28
CA TYR A 417 -1.96 -14.14 -9.04
C TYR A 417 -0.86 -14.74 -8.16
N SER A 418 -0.33 -13.98 -7.22
CA SER A 418 0.66 -14.49 -6.26
C SER A 418 0.12 -15.68 -5.46
N ALA A 419 -1.16 -15.63 -5.08
CA ALA A 419 -1.80 -16.75 -4.37
C ALA A 419 -1.92 -18.00 -5.26
N ILE A 420 -2.25 -17.84 -6.55
CA ILE A 420 -2.31 -18.97 -7.50
C ILE A 420 -0.90 -19.54 -7.77
N ASP A 421 0.08 -18.66 -7.97
CA ASP A 421 1.46 -19.06 -8.27
C ASP A 421 2.10 -19.85 -7.11
N ALA A 422 1.65 -19.60 -5.88
CA ALA A 422 2.11 -20.31 -4.68
C ALA A 422 1.51 -21.73 -4.52
N LEU A 423 0.48 -22.09 -5.30
CA LEU A 423 -0.14 -23.41 -5.23
C LEU A 423 0.74 -24.52 -5.78
N SER A 424 0.57 -25.74 -5.26
CA SER A 424 1.07 -26.93 -5.89
C SER A 424 0.46 -27.11 -7.30
N PRO A 425 1.14 -27.79 -8.23
CA PRO A 425 0.55 -28.08 -9.55
C PRO A 425 -0.81 -28.76 -9.47
N GLU A 426 -0.98 -29.71 -8.53
CA GLU A 426 -2.24 -30.42 -8.30
C GLU A 426 -3.37 -29.47 -7.83
N ASP A 427 -3.07 -28.59 -6.90
CA ASP A 427 -4.07 -27.63 -6.38
C ASP A 427 -4.42 -26.56 -7.42
N ARG A 428 -3.44 -26.15 -8.22
CA ARG A 428 -3.67 -25.23 -9.36
C ARG A 428 -4.62 -25.87 -10.37
N GLU A 429 -4.43 -27.14 -10.71
CA GLU A 429 -5.31 -27.88 -11.61
C GLU A 429 -6.73 -27.96 -11.06
N LYS A 430 -6.90 -28.26 -9.75
CA LYS A 430 -8.20 -28.27 -9.08
C LYS A 430 -8.90 -26.91 -9.08
N LEU A 431 -8.12 -25.82 -9.08
CA LEU A 431 -8.66 -24.46 -9.06
C LEU A 431 -9.11 -23.96 -10.45
N LEU A 432 -8.52 -24.47 -11.54
CA LEU A 432 -8.80 -24.03 -12.91
C LEU A 432 -10.29 -23.96 -13.28
N PRO A 433 -11.16 -24.96 -12.94
CA PRO A 433 -12.58 -24.92 -13.24
C PRO A 433 -13.32 -23.71 -12.63
N TYR A 434 -12.82 -23.21 -11.51
CA TYR A 434 -13.38 -22.03 -10.83
C TYR A 434 -12.86 -20.74 -11.45
N ILE A 435 -11.55 -20.67 -11.74
CA ILE A 435 -10.92 -19.52 -12.40
C ILE A 435 -11.53 -19.29 -13.78
N TYR A 436 -11.79 -20.35 -14.52
CA TYR A 436 -12.40 -20.28 -15.85
C TYR A 436 -13.79 -19.58 -15.86
N GLN A 437 -14.50 -19.57 -14.73
CA GLN A 437 -15.77 -18.85 -14.60
C GLN A 437 -15.59 -17.33 -14.43
N ILE A 438 -14.38 -16.86 -14.16
CA ILE A 438 -14.07 -15.42 -14.01
C ILE A 438 -13.69 -14.86 -15.38
N PRO A 439 -14.44 -13.87 -15.91
CA PRO A 439 -14.12 -13.27 -17.19
C PRO A 439 -12.71 -12.65 -17.21
N PRO A 440 -11.89 -12.91 -18.23
CA PRO A 440 -10.53 -12.40 -18.27
C PRO A 440 -10.51 -10.87 -18.50
N LEU A 441 -9.69 -10.18 -17.69
CA LEU A 441 -9.39 -8.75 -17.81
C LEU A 441 -7.95 -8.49 -18.25
N ASP A 442 -7.14 -9.55 -18.34
CA ASP A 442 -5.73 -9.47 -18.76
C ASP A 442 -5.27 -10.81 -19.38
N VAL A 443 -4.08 -10.76 -19.91
CA VAL A 443 -3.45 -11.87 -20.64
C VAL A 443 -3.18 -13.09 -19.76
N LYS A 444 -2.77 -12.88 -18.51
CA LYS A 444 -2.49 -13.99 -17.58
C LYS A 444 -3.75 -14.79 -17.27
N MET A 445 -4.90 -14.12 -17.16
CA MET A 445 -6.19 -14.80 -17.01
C MET A 445 -6.56 -15.57 -18.29
N CYS A 446 -6.35 -15.00 -19.46
CA CYS A 446 -6.55 -15.72 -20.71
C CYS A 446 -5.68 -16.99 -20.80
N SER A 447 -4.45 -16.96 -20.30
CA SER A 447 -3.61 -18.17 -20.27
C SER A 447 -4.20 -19.27 -19.41
N TYR A 448 -4.76 -18.95 -18.25
CA TYR A 448 -5.47 -19.94 -17.42
C TYR A 448 -6.71 -20.49 -18.11
N HIS A 449 -7.45 -19.66 -18.87
CA HIS A 449 -8.57 -20.15 -19.68
C HIS A 449 -8.11 -21.12 -20.77
N ILE A 450 -6.98 -20.83 -21.45
CA ILE A 450 -6.41 -21.72 -22.46
C ILE A 450 -5.91 -23.02 -21.84
N ILE A 451 -5.29 -22.96 -20.64
CA ILE A 451 -4.84 -24.16 -19.92
C ILE A 451 -6.03 -25.02 -19.53
N TYR A 452 -7.09 -24.43 -19.01
CA TYR A 452 -8.32 -25.17 -18.70
C TYR A 452 -8.94 -25.81 -19.95
N ALA A 453 -9.09 -25.02 -21.02
CA ALA A 453 -9.63 -25.51 -22.29
C ALA A 453 -8.77 -26.67 -22.85
N GLY A 454 -7.43 -26.59 -22.76
CA GLY A 454 -6.51 -27.67 -23.14
C GLY A 454 -6.72 -28.95 -22.34
N ASN A 455 -7.01 -28.82 -21.04
CA ASN A 455 -7.33 -29.97 -20.19
C ASN A 455 -8.67 -30.63 -20.55
N GLN A 456 -9.63 -29.84 -21.05
CA GLN A 456 -10.93 -30.33 -21.49
C GLN A 456 -10.97 -30.76 -22.96
N GLY A 457 -9.95 -30.48 -23.76
CA GLY A 457 -9.94 -30.69 -25.22
C GLY A 457 -10.84 -29.70 -25.97
N ASP A 458 -11.16 -28.56 -25.36
CA ASP A 458 -12.08 -27.53 -25.90
C ASP A 458 -11.32 -26.45 -26.67
N GLY A 459 -11.16 -26.70 -27.99
CA GLY A 459 -10.49 -25.76 -28.90
C GLY A 459 -11.24 -24.42 -29.06
N GLU A 460 -12.55 -24.41 -29.01
CA GLU A 460 -13.35 -23.18 -29.20
C GLU A 460 -13.13 -22.18 -28.07
N SER A 461 -13.15 -22.65 -26.83
CA SER A 461 -12.87 -21.82 -25.66
C SER A 461 -11.43 -21.28 -25.66
N ALA A 462 -10.45 -22.07 -26.08
CA ALA A 462 -9.06 -21.62 -26.20
C ALA A 462 -8.93 -20.55 -27.29
N VAL A 463 -9.60 -20.71 -28.43
CA VAL A 463 -9.65 -19.72 -29.52
C VAL A 463 -10.26 -18.40 -29.02
N SER A 464 -11.37 -18.47 -28.31
CA SER A 464 -12.02 -17.27 -27.74
C SER A 464 -11.08 -16.47 -26.80
N ALA A 465 -10.29 -17.18 -25.99
CA ALA A 465 -9.29 -16.53 -25.12
C ALA A 465 -8.13 -15.90 -25.93
N LEU A 466 -7.67 -16.54 -27.01
CA LEU A 466 -6.66 -16.01 -27.92
C LEU A 466 -7.15 -14.74 -28.67
N GLU A 467 -8.41 -14.76 -29.14
CA GLU A 467 -9.02 -13.59 -29.78
C GLU A 467 -9.06 -12.40 -28.81
N LYS A 468 -9.36 -12.64 -27.54
CA LYS A 468 -9.36 -11.60 -26.51
C LYS A 468 -7.95 -11.07 -26.24
N MET A 469 -6.92 -11.92 -26.23
CA MET A 469 -5.53 -11.47 -26.14
C MET A 469 -5.15 -10.60 -27.37
N ARG A 470 -5.63 -10.95 -28.56
CA ARG A 470 -5.42 -10.18 -29.78
C ARG A 470 -6.05 -8.78 -29.70
N GLU A 471 -7.27 -8.65 -29.16
CA GLU A 471 -7.92 -7.35 -28.95
C GLU A 471 -7.08 -6.36 -28.15
N TRP A 472 -6.25 -6.87 -27.23
CA TRP A 472 -5.35 -6.06 -26.41
C TRP A 472 -3.96 -5.83 -27.05
N ASN A 473 -3.76 -6.24 -28.30
CA ASN A 473 -2.47 -6.17 -29.03
C ASN A 473 -1.31 -6.80 -28.22
N TYR A 474 -1.59 -7.88 -27.49
CA TYR A 474 -0.58 -8.49 -26.65
C TYR A 474 0.10 -9.67 -27.34
N PRO A 475 1.43 -9.76 -27.21
CA PRO A 475 2.17 -10.88 -27.74
C PRO A 475 1.84 -12.18 -26.99
N PHE A 476 1.63 -13.23 -27.76
CA PHE A 476 1.26 -14.56 -27.27
C PHE A 476 2.44 -15.38 -26.72
N PHE A 477 3.54 -14.73 -26.39
CA PHE A 477 4.79 -15.35 -25.91
C PHE A 477 4.81 -15.35 -24.38
N LEU A 478 4.22 -16.39 -23.79
CA LEU A 478 4.12 -16.54 -22.34
C LEU A 478 5.14 -17.56 -21.82
N GLU A 479 5.62 -17.33 -20.61
CA GLU A 479 6.63 -18.19 -19.96
C GLU A 479 6.05 -19.48 -19.34
N ASP A 480 4.71 -19.62 -19.32
CA ASP A 480 4.01 -20.75 -18.67
C ASP A 480 4.05 -22.02 -19.55
N GLU A 481 4.63 -23.09 -19.02
CA GLU A 481 4.74 -24.39 -19.69
C GLU A 481 3.37 -25.00 -20.00
N ALA A 482 2.42 -24.94 -19.06
CA ALA A 482 1.10 -25.52 -19.23
C ALA A 482 0.29 -24.82 -20.34
N TYR A 483 0.57 -23.54 -20.59
CA TYR A 483 0.03 -22.80 -21.72
C TYR A 483 0.46 -23.42 -23.06
N TRP A 484 1.76 -23.68 -23.23
CA TRP A 484 2.31 -24.29 -24.45
C TRP A 484 1.84 -25.72 -24.63
N ASP A 485 1.76 -26.50 -23.55
CA ASP A 485 1.17 -27.84 -23.57
C ASP A 485 -0.27 -27.84 -24.09
N SER A 486 -1.06 -26.90 -23.61
CA SER A 486 -2.47 -26.80 -23.99
C SER A 486 -2.64 -26.41 -25.46
N LEU A 487 -1.88 -25.44 -25.95
CA LEU A 487 -1.89 -25.06 -27.37
C LEU A 487 -1.45 -26.22 -28.28
N GLN A 488 -0.44 -26.97 -27.86
CA GLN A 488 0.04 -28.15 -28.60
C GLN A 488 -1.02 -29.23 -28.64
N LYS A 489 -1.63 -29.60 -27.52
CA LYS A 489 -2.70 -30.61 -27.43
C LYS A 489 -3.92 -30.24 -28.28
N LEU A 490 -4.31 -28.98 -28.27
CA LEU A 490 -5.45 -28.47 -29.05
C LEU A 490 -5.14 -28.28 -30.53
N ASN A 491 -3.87 -28.45 -30.93
CA ASN A 491 -3.44 -28.28 -32.32
C ASN A 491 -3.73 -26.92 -32.93
N ILE A 492 -3.63 -25.83 -32.12
CA ILE A 492 -3.95 -24.47 -32.55
C ILE A 492 -2.79 -23.89 -33.36
N ASP A 493 -3.11 -23.20 -34.48
CA ASP A 493 -2.18 -22.36 -35.21
C ASP A 493 -2.13 -20.97 -34.57
N LEU A 494 -1.13 -20.72 -33.74
CA LEU A 494 -0.99 -19.47 -33.03
C LEU A 494 -0.65 -18.30 -33.96
N ASN A 495 0.01 -18.55 -35.13
CA ASN A 495 0.37 -17.52 -36.07
C ASN A 495 -0.85 -16.86 -36.73
N ALA A 496 -1.98 -17.56 -36.82
CA ALA A 496 -3.23 -16.99 -37.30
C ALA A 496 -3.74 -15.81 -36.47
N TYR A 497 -3.34 -15.72 -35.21
CA TYR A 497 -3.72 -14.64 -34.27
C TYR A 497 -2.65 -13.52 -34.19
N MET A 498 -1.48 -13.71 -34.80
CA MET A 498 -0.34 -12.78 -34.77
C MET A 498 -0.09 -12.08 -36.11
N THR A 499 -1.08 -12.03 -36.98
CA THR A 499 -0.94 -11.49 -38.35
C THR A 499 -0.52 -10.00 -38.38
N ASP A 500 -0.90 -9.24 -37.35
CA ASP A 500 -0.64 -7.81 -37.26
C ASP A 500 0.69 -7.49 -36.54
N LEU A 501 1.37 -8.52 -36.02
CA LEU A 501 2.63 -8.34 -35.32
C LEU A 501 3.79 -8.17 -36.32
N ASN A 502 4.54 -7.08 -36.14
CA ASN A 502 5.73 -6.83 -36.94
C ASN A 502 6.74 -7.99 -36.76
N MET A 503 7.28 -8.47 -37.88
CA MET A 503 8.16 -9.64 -37.92
C MET A 503 9.40 -9.48 -37.03
N TYR A 504 10.03 -8.31 -37.01
CA TYR A 504 11.19 -8.06 -36.13
C TYR A 504 10.80 -8.15 -34.65
N HIS A 505 9.66 -7.59 -34.31
CA HIS A 505 9.15 -7.67 -32.95
C HIS A 505 8.77 -9.10 -32.55
N TRP A 506 8.17 -9.84 -33.47
CA TRP A 506 7.90 -11.27 -33.29
C TRP A 506 9.19 -12.06 -32.99
N MET A 507 10.26 -11.82 -33.79
CA MET A 507 11.56 -12.47 -33.61
C MET A 507 12.22 -12.09 -32.26
N GLU A 508 12.22 -10.80 -31.89
CA GLU A 508 12.73 -10.32 -30.61
C GLU A 508 12.03 -10.99 -29.43
N MET A 509 10.73 -11.18 -29.53
CA MET A 509 9.95 -11.83 -28.47
C MET A 509 10.24 -13.32 -28.39
N ALA A 510 10.43 -13.99 -29.51
CA ALA A 510 10.87 -15.38 -29.54
C ALA A 510 12.25 -15.52 -28.87
N GLU A 511 13.22 -14.65 -29.17
CA GLU A 511 14.55 -14.65 -28.53
C GLU A 511 14.43 -14.50 -27.00
N ARG A 512 13.64 -13.54 -26.52
CA ARG A 512 13.41 -13.35 -25.07
C ARG A 512 12.81 -14.59 -24.43
N LEU A 513 11.80 -15.16 -25.05
CA LEU A 513 11.13 -16.35 -24.54
C LEU A 513 12.10 -17.53 -24.42
N TRP A 514 12.89 -17.82 -25.49
CA TRP A 514 13.88 -18.88 -25.46
C TRP A 514 14.97 -18.67 -24.40
N GLY A 515 15.32 -17.41 -24.11
CA GLY A 515 16.26 -17.06 -23.05
C GLY A 515 15.84 -17.55 -21.67
N VAL A 516 14.54 -17.51 -21.37
CA VAL A 516 13.98 -17.81 -20.04
C VAL A 516 13.43 -19.24 -19.91
N LEU A 517 12.87 -19.82 -20.98
CA LEU A 517 12.27 -21.14 -20.94
C LEU A 517 13.30 -22.26 -20.80
N LYS A 518 12.91 -23.39 -20.19
CA LYS A 518 13.66 -24.64 -20.22
C LYS A 518 13.58 -25.29 -21.62
N LEU A 519 14.54 -26.16 -21.96
CA LEU A 519 14.58 -26.79 -23.26
C LEU A 519 13.28 -27.51 -23.61
N GLU A 520 12.72 -28.28 -22.70
CA GLU A 520 11.47 -29.02 -22.91
C GLU A 520 10.30 -28.07 -23.29
N THR A 521 10.19 -26.96 -22.61
CA THR A 521 9.17 -25.93 -22.90
C THR A 521 9.45 -25.21 -24.22
N CYS A 522 10.74 -24.97 -24.56
CA CYS A 522 11.12 -24.45 -25.88
C CYS A 522 10.70 -25.38 -27.02
N GLU A 523 10.79 -26.71 -26.85
CA GLU A 523 10.33 -27.67 -27.85
C GLU A 523 8.81 -27.61 -28.07
N LYS A 524 8.03 -27.43 -26.99
CA LYS A 524 6.59 -27.24 -27.04
C LYS A 524 6.23 -25.93 -27.72
N ALA A 525 6.86 -24.83 -27.30
CA ALA A 525 6.68 -23.52 -27.92
C ALA A 525 7.03 -23.52 -29.41
N TYR A 526 8.15 -24.19 -29.79
CA TYR A 526 8.53 -24.37 -31.16
C TYR A 526 7.45 -25.12 -31.97
N ALA A 527 6.92 -26.21 -31.43
CA ALA A 527 5.86 -26.97 -32.12
C ALA A 527 4.60 -26.15 -32.40
N CYS A 528 4.25 -25.23 -31.49
CA CYS A 528 3.12 -24.31 -31.66
C CYS A 528 3.42 -23.16 -32.63
N LEU A 529 4.58 -22.52 -32.51
CA LEU A 529 4.99 -21.37 -33.32
C LEU A 529 5.42 -21.73 -34.74
N ALA A 530 5.94 -22.92 -34.97
CA ALA A 530 6.29 -23.41 -36.31
C ALA A 530 5.07 -23.86 -37.11
N ARG A 531 3.94 -24.07 -36.48
CA ARG A 531 2.70 -24.51 -37.12
C ARG A 531 2.17 -23.44 -38.05
N GLY A 532 1.75 -23.82 -39.23
CA GLY A 532 1.24 -22.89 -40.27
C GLY A 532 2.33 -22.08 -40.98
N LEU A 533 3.60 -22.17 -40.56
CA LEU A 533 4.70 -21.47 -41.23
C LEU A 533 5.35 -22.38 -42.29
N GLU A 534 5.64 -21.81 -43.44
CA GLU A 534 6.48 -22.48 -44.43
C GLU A 534 7.94 -22.57 -43.94
N LYS A 535 8.69 -23.60 -44.35
CA LYS A 535 10.11 -23.78 -43.96
C LYS A 535 11.04 -22.67 -44.46
N THR A 536 10.58 -21.88 -45.41
CA THR A 536 11.26 -20.70 -45.95
C THR A 536 10.87 -19.41 -45.22
N ASP A 537 9.85 -19.45 -44.36
CA ASP A 537 9.43 -18.29 -43.56
C ASP A 537 10.55 -17.89 -42.59
N LEU A 538 10.85 -16.63 -42.54
CA LEU A 538 11.90 -16.08 -41.68
C LEU A 538 11.68 -16.39 -40.19
N ARG A 539 10.44 -16.41 -39.75
CA ARG A 539 10.05 -16.76 -38.36
C ARG A 539 10.36 -18.24 -38.08
N TYR A 540 10.04 -19.13 -39.05
CA TYR A 540 10.37 -20.55 -38.93
C TYR A 540 11.88 -20.77 -38.82
N LEU A 541 12.67 -20.15 -39.71
CA LEU A 541 14.13 -20.24 -39.71
C LEU A 541 14.70 -19.74 -38.37
N HIS A 542 14.19 -18.64 -37.87
CA HIS A 542 14.64 -18.02 -36.64
C HIS A 542 14.42 -18.93 -35.41
N ILE A 543 13.19 -19.41 -35.19
CA ILE A 543 12.91 -20.30 -34.05
C ILE A 543 13.60 -21.66 -34.18
N SER A 544 13.83 -22.13 -35.40
CA SER A 544 14.60 -23.36 -35.64
C SER A 544 16.07 -23.19 -35.19
N ALA A 545 16.65 -22.03 -35.49
CA ALA A 545 18.01 -21.72 -35.04
C ALA A 545 18.05 -21.54 -33.50
N LEU A 546 17.09 -20.86 -32.90
CA LEU A 546 16.98 -20.70 -31.44
C LEU A 546 16.81 -22.05 -30.72
N LEU A 547 16.03 -22.98 -31.28
CA LEU A 547 15.85 -24.29 -30.69
C LEU A 547 17.17 -25.13 -30.77
N MET A 548 17.87 -25.09 -31.89
CA MET A 548 19.15 -25.74 -32.02
C MET A 548 20.20 -25.16 -31.08
N GLU A 549 20.23 -23.83 -30.95
CA GLU A 549 21.09 -23.12 -30.01
C GLU A 549 20.84 -23.60 -28.56
N LYS A 550 19.56 -23.59 -28.13
CA LYS A 550 19.19 -24.07 -26.79
C LYS A 550 19.62 -25.52 -26.55
N LYS A 551 19.39 -26.40 -27.51
CA LYS A 551 19.81 -27.83 -27.44
C LYS A 551 21.32 -28.00 -27.28
N LEU A 552 22.09 -27.22 -28.01
CA LEU A 552 23.54 -27.25 -27.93
C LEU A 552 24.06 -26.74 -26.59
N LEU A 553 23.55 -25.63 -26.11
CA LEU A 553 23.94 -25.03 -24.83
C LEU A 553 23.59 -25.92 -23.64
N GLU A 554 22.42 -26.55 -23.64
CA GLU A 554 22.03 -27.50 -22.58
C GLU A 554 22.92 -28.77 -22.59
N LYS A 555 23.27 -29.28 -23.76
CA LYS A 555 24.21 -30.40 -23.87
C LYS A 555 25.61 -30.04 -23.34
N GLU A 556 26.12 -28.84 -23.67
CA GLU A 556 27.38 -28.34 -23.16
C GLU A 556 27.40 -28.21 -21.64
N LYS A 557 26.33 -27.67 -21.07
CA LYS A 557 26.18 -27.52 -19.63
C LYS A 557 26.23 -28.85 -18.90
N VAL A 558 25.47 -29.83 -19.37
CA VAL A 558 25.47 -31.20 -18.79
C VAL A 558 26.87 -31.81 -18.80
N LEU A 559 27.65 -31.57 -19.87
CA LEU A 559 29.03 -32.09 -19.98
C LEU A 559 30.02 -31.39 -19.07
N SER A 560 29.87 -30.04 -18.89
CA SER A 560 30.71 -29.27 -17.99
C SER A 560 30.46 -29.63 -16.53
N ASP A 561 29.20 -29.84 -16.14
CA ASP A 561 28.81 -30.26 -14.79
C ASP A 561 29.32 -31.70 -14.48
N ALA A 562 29.28 -32.59 -15.44
CA ALA A 562 29.83 -33.96 -15.30
C ALA A 562 31.37 -33.97 -15.16
N ALA A 563 32.07 -33.04 -15.81
CA ALA A 563 33.53 -32.91 -15.72
C ALA A 563 33.99 -32.24 -14.40
N GLY A 564 33.17 -31.38 -13.80
CA GLY A 564 33.46 -30.67 -12.54
C GLY A 564 33.27 -31.50 -11.27
N THR A 565 32.54 -32.62 -11.31
CA THR A 565 32.24 -33.47 -10.15
C THR A 565 33.21 -34.61 -9.92
N GLY A 566 34.38 -34.60 -10.55
CA GLY A 566 35.41 -35.64 -10.56
C GLY A 566 36.18 -35.86 -9.23
N SER A 567 35.48 -35.92 -8.08
CA SER A 567 36.06 -36.41 -6.80
C SER A 567 35.04 -37.26 -6.02
N GLY A 568 34.61 -38.36 -6.62
CA GLY A 568 33.73 -39.31 -5.93
C GLY A 568 33.57 -40.59 -6.75
N GLN A 569 34.18 -41.67 -6.28
CA GLN A 569 34.00 -43.03 -6.84
C GLN A 569 32.50 -43.42 -6.74
N GLY A 570 31.82 -43.44 -7.88
CA GLY A 570 30.47 -44.01 -7.93
C GLY A 570 29.70 -43.56 -9.17
N SER A 571 29.54 -44.49 -10.11
CA SER A 571 28.67 -44.42 -11.30
C SER A 571 29.29 -43.81 -12.58
N TRP A 572 30.29 -44.43 -13.10
CA TRP A 572 30.86 -44.12 -14.42
C TRP A 572 29.97 -44.56 -15.61
N THR A 573 29.06 -45.52 -15.42
CA THR A 573 28.29 -46.13 -16.50
C THR A 573 27.27 -45.23 -17.18
N VAL A 574 26.69 -44.23 -16.46
CA VAL A 574 25.70 -43.30 -17.03
C VAL A 574 26.37 -42.12 -17.75
N ALA A 575 27.61 -41.77 -17.36
CA ALA A 575 28.37 -40.68 -17.98
C ALA A 575 29.03 -41.15 -19.31
N GLU A 576 29.48 -42.39 -19.39
CA GLU A 576 30.07 -42.93 -20.60
C GLU A 576 29.07 -43.11 -21.77
N ASP A 577 27.83 -43.53 -21.50
CA ASP A 577 26.79 -43.62 -22.53
C ASP A 577 26.37 -42.23 -23.06
N ARG A 578 26.42 -41.18 -22.25
CA ARG A 578 26.15 -39.80 -22.69
C ARG A 578 27.34 -39.15 -23.40
N MET A 579 28.57 -39.53 -23.09
CA MET A 579 29.76 -39.04 -23.76
C MET A 579 29.92 -39.58 -25.19
N THR A 580 29.45 -40.81 -25.48
CA THR A 580 29.46 -41.39 -26.81
C THR A 580 28.51 -40.74 -27.80
N GLU A 581 27.49 -40.03 -27.31
CA GLU A 581 26.57 -39.29 -28.15
C GLU A 581 27.06 -37.88 -28.58
N PHE A 582 28.18 -37.40 -28.03
CA PHE A 582 28.67 -36.02 -28.22
C PHE A 582 30.05 -36.02 -28.94
N THR A 583 30.12 -36.69 -30.10
CA THR A 583 31.33 -36.68 -30.94
C THR A 583 31.55 -35.33 -31.61
N VAL A 584 32.81 -34.99 -31.92
CA VAL A 584 33.17 -33.76 -32.66
C VAL A 584 32.40 -33.64 -33.97
N GLU A 585 32.22 -34.76 -34.66
CA GLU A 585 31.44 -34.79 -35.89
C GLU A 585 29.98 -34.40 -35.68
N LYS A 586 29.36 -34.90 -34.62
CA LYS A 586 27.97 -34.52 -34.27
C LYS A 586 27.86 -33.07 -33.83
N ILE A 587 28.78 -32.59 -33.00
CA ILE A 587 28.87 -31.16 -32.64
C ILE A 587 28.97 -30.28 -33.87
N TRP A 588 29.88 -30.64 -34.78
CA TRP A 588 30.08 -29.91 -36.02
C TRP A 588 28.80 -29.89 -36.87
N ASN A 589 28.16 -31.02 -37.05
CA ASN A 589 26.93 -31.15 -37.82
C ASN A 589 25.79 -30.30 -37.21
N ASP A 590 25.64 -30.32 -35.88
CA ASP A 590 24.65 -29.52 -35.18
C ASP A 590 24.94 -28.02 -35.32
N LEU A 591 26.17 -27.57 -35.11
CA LEU A 591 26.60 -26.18 -35.32
C LEU A 591 26.40 -25.77 -36.80
N TYR A 592 26.71 -26.64 -37.75
CA TYR A 592 26.51 -26.36 -39.17
C TYR A 592 25.02 -26.26 -39.51
N GLN A 593 24.19 -27.16 -39.03
CA GLN A 593 22.74 -27.13 -39.25
C GLN A 593 22.12 -25.85 -38.68
N MET A 594 22.45 -25.49 -37.44
CA MET A 594 22.00 -24.24 -36.84
C MET A 594 22.43 -23.00 -37.65
N SER A 595 23.69 -23.04 -38.12
CA SER A 595 24.25 -21.95 -38.93
C SER A 595 23.54 -21.78 -40.26
N GLN A 596 23.05 -22.86 -40.88
CA GLN A 596 22.22 -22.77 -42.09
C GLN A 596 20.95 -21.97 -41.83
N PHE A 597 20.28 -22.18 -40.69
CA PHE A 597 19.10 -21.36 -40.32
C PHE A 597 19.48 -19.90 -40.09
N TRP A 598 20.55 -19.62 -39.33
CA TRP A 598 21.01 -18.26 -39.09
C TRP A 598 21.39 -17.51 -40.36
N VAL A 599 22.11 -18.17 -41.27
CA VAL A 599 22.50 -17.57 -42.58
C VAL A 599 21.29 -17.34 -43.45
N SER A 600 20.31 -18.26 -43.48
CA SER A 600 19.07 -18.06 -44.23
C SER A 600 18.26 -16.89 -43.70
N CYS A 601 18.19 -16.71 -42.38
CA CYS A 601 17.58 -15.51 -41.75
C CYS A 601 18.33 -14.26 -42.19
N ALA A 602 19.64 -14.25 -42.05
CA ALA A 602 20.47 -13.10 -42.38
C ALA A 602 20.36 -12.72 -43.87
N ALA A 603 20.36 -13.71 -44.77
CA ALA A 603 20.19 -13.47 -46.21
C ALA A 603 18.82 -12.88 -46.59
N SER A 604 17.80 -13.14 -45.78
CA SER A 604 16.47 -12.55 -45.97
C SER A 604 16.36 -11.11 -45.40
N LEU A 605 17.22 -10.75 -44.44
CA LEU A 605 17.19 -9.45 -43.76
C LEU A 605 18.23 -8.46 -44.29
N TYR A 606 19.38 -8.96 -44.77
CA TYR A 606 20.53 -8.14 -45.14
C TYR A 606 20.98 -8.45 -46.58
N ARG A 607 21.54 -7.44 -47.24
CA ARG A 607 22.10 -7.62 -48.56
C ARG A 607 23.36 -8.49 -48.51
N GLU A 608 23.61 -9.26 -49.55
CA GLU A 608 24.75 -10.18 -49.68
C GLU A 608 26.11 -9.48 -49.47
N ASP A 609 26.24 -8.23 -49.90
CA ASP A 609 27.46 -7.44 -49.76
C ASP A 609 27.80 -7.12 -48.26
N VAL A 610 26.82 -7.18 -47.38
CA VAL A 610 27.04 -7.01 -45.91
C VAL A 610 27.83 -8.21 -45.36
N PHE A 611 27.61 -9.44 -45.88
CA PHE A 611 28.34 -10.61 -45.43
C PHE A 611 29.77 -10.71 -46.01
N MET A 612 29.96 -10.12 -47.17
CA MET A 612 31.21 -10.23 -47.92
C MET A 612 32.23 -9.16 -47.58
N GLY A 613 31.87 -8.16 -46.79
CA GLY A 613 32.67 -6.99 -46.52
C GLY A 613 32.91 -6.71 -45.04
N ASP A 614 33.47 -5.52 -44.77
CA ASP A 614 33.77 -5.02 -43.43
C ASP A 614 32.52 -4.77 -42.56
N LEU A 615 31.33 -4.86 -43.17
CA LEU A 615 30.05 -4.59 -42.49
C LEU A 615 29.50 -5.80 -41.73
N ILE A 616 30.11 -6.97 -41.81
CA ILE A 616 29.63 -8.17 -41.08
C ILE A 616 29.58 -7.92 -39.54
N GLY A 617 30.42 -7.06 -39.01
CA GLY A 617 30.39 -6.66 -37.61
C GLY A 617 29.15 -5.84 -37.18
N ALA A 618 28.37 -5.38 -38.16
CA ALA A 618 27.15 -4.58 -37.88
C ALA A 618 25.87 -5.43 -37.79
N ILE A 619 25.91 -6.72 -38.14
CA ILE A 619 24.76 -7.63 -38.02
C ILE A 619 24.78 -8.35 -36.66
N PRO A 620 23.65 -8.89 -36.17
CA PRO A 620 23.61 -9.62 -34.93
C PRO A 620 24.63 -10.74 -34.82
N HIS A 621 25.20 -10.95 -33.64
CA HIS A 621 26.30 -11.90 -33.37
C HIS A 621 25.98 -13.37 -33.78
N CYS A 622 24.71 -13.79 -33.60
CA CYS A 622 24.26 -15.10 -34.04
C CYS A 622 24.37 -15.28 -35.56
N TYR A 623 24.08 -14.27 -36.36
CA TYR A 623 24.21 -14.31 -37.81
C TYR A 623 25.66 -14.27 -38.27
N GLN A 624 26.50 -13.47 -37.59
CA GLN A 624 27.96 -13.49 -37.81
C GLN A 624 28.55 -14.89 -37.55
N PHE A 625 28.14 -15.50 -36.43
CA PHE A 625 28.53 -16.87 -36.08
C PHE A 625 28.14 -17.86 -37.19
N GLY A 626 26.87 -17.83 -37.59
CA GLY A 626 26.36 -18.69 -38.66
C GLY A 626 27.18 -18.56 -39.94
N TRP A 627 27.49 -17.33 -40.34
CA TRP A 627 28.30 -17.04 -41.53
C TRP A 627 29.73 -17.66 -41.44
N TYR A 628 30.41 -17.45 -40.32
CA TYR A 628 31.78 -18.02 -40.16
C TYR A 628 31.79 -19.55 -40.14
N ILE A 629 30.79 -20.21 -39.55
CA ILE A 629 30.66 -21.68 -39.57
C ILE A 629 30.35 -22.18 -40.98
N MET A 630 29.49 -21.51 -41.73
CA MET A 630 29.21 -21.85 -43.13
C MET A 630 30.48 -21.75 -43.98
N GLN A 631 31.25 -20.68 -43.81
CA GLN A 631 32.55 -20.54 -44.51
C GLN A 631 33.58 -21.59 -44.07
N ALA A 632 33.62 -21.92 -42.78
CA ALA A 632 34.47 -23.00 -42.28
C ALA A 632 34.11 -24.31 -42.94
N ASN A 633 32.81 -24.65 -43.04
CA ASN A 633 32.37 -25.90 -43.68
C ASN A 633 32.78 -25.99 -45.16
N ALA A 634 32.70 -24.88 -45.89
CA ALA A 634 33.08 -24.82 -47.30
C ALA A 634 34.56 -25.21 -47.55
N VAL A 635 35.44 -24.99 -46.56
CA VAL A 635 36.89 -25.28 -46.67
C VAL A 635 37.35 -26.47 -45.81
N LYS A 636 36.47 -27.11 -45.07
CA LYS A 636 36.78 -28.19 -44.10
C LYS A 636 37.66 -29.28 -44.67
N ASN A 637 37.36 -29.77 -45.89
CA ASN A 637 38.07 -30.87 -46.56
C ASN A 637 39.19 -30.42 -47.51
N GLN A 638 39.38 -29.10 -47.65
CA GLN A 638 40.34 -28.52 -48.61
C GLN A 638 41.53 -27.82 -47.95
N ASN A 639 41.27 -27.14 -46.79
CA ASN A 639 42.27 -26.35 -46.12
C ASN A 639 42.02 -26.33 -44.59
N THR A 640 42.69 -27.24 -43.87
CA THR A 640 42.55 -27.38 -42.42
C THR A 640 42.91 -26.09 -41.67
N SER A 641 43.97 -25.40 -42.07
CA SER A 641 44.38 -24.15 -41.40
C SER A 641 43.35 -23.06 -41.53
N LEU A 642 42.75 -22.90 -42.72
CA LEU A 642 41.67 -21.91 -42.93
C LEU A 642 40.39 -22.31 -42.23
N PHE A 643 40.05 -23.62 -42.19
CA PHE A 643 38.96 -24.16 -41.42
C PHE A 643 39.06 -23.77 -39.93
N LEU A 644 40.20 -24.09 -39.29
CA LEU A 644 40.41 -23.80 -37.88
C LEU A 644 40.36 -22.29 -37.58
N ARG A 645 40.88 -21.45 -38.47
CA ARG A 645 40.79 -19.99 -38.35
C ARG A 645 39.35 -19.51 -38.39
N LYS A 646 38.52 -20.00 -39.30
CA LYS A 646 37.11 -19.61 -39.43
C LYS A 646 36.28 -20.06 -38.21
N VAL A 647 36.57 -21.26 -37.65
CA VAL A 647 35.93 -21.72 -36.41
C VAL A 647 36.35 -20.82 -35.22
N ALA A 648 37.58 -20.36 -35.18
CA ALA A 648 38.04 -19.41 -34.15
C ALA A 648 37.40 -18.04 -34.31
N ASP A 649 37.18 -17.56 -35.54
CA ASP A 649 36.45 -16.30 -35.81
C ASP A 649 34.98 -16.41 -35.38
N ALA A 650 34.33 -17.55 -35.64
CA ALA A 650 32.98 -17.83 -35.12
C ALA A 650 32.92 -17.76 -33.58
N ALA A 651 33.88 -18.40 -32.91
CA ALA A 651 33.95 -18.37 -31.44
C ALA A 651 34.15 -16.98 -30.85
N LYS A 652 34.77 -16.05 -31.59
CA LYS A 652 34.91 -14.63 -31.19
C LYS A 652 33.61 -13.86 -31.42
N ALA A 653 32.96 -14.13 -32.56
CA ALA A 653 31.73 -13.44 -32.92
C ALA A 653 30.58 -13.77 -31.94
N TYR A 654 30.51 -15.03 -31.48
CA TYR A 654 29.46 -15.47 -30.55
C TYR A 654 30.02 -16.31 -29.41
N PRO A 655 30.39 -15.67 -28.28
CA PRO A 655 31.08 -16.33 -27.16
C PRO A 655 30.32 -17.51 -26.53
N ALA A 656 28.99 -17.56 -26.67
CA ALA A 656 28.14 -18.64 -26.15
C ALA A 656 28.63 -20.04 -26.61
N PHE A 657 29.20 -20.15 -27.83
CA PHE A 657 29.72 -21.40 -28.40
C PHE A 657 31.23 -21.56 -28.33
N LYS A 658 31.91 -20.74 -27.53
CA LYS A 658 33.37 -20.72 -27.45
C LYS A 658 33.97 -22.08 -27.08
N GLU A 659 33.41 -22.79 -26.11
CA GLU A 659 33.95 -24.09 -25.67
C GLU A 659 33.67 -25.19 -26.68
N LEU A 660 32.50 -25.19 -27.31
CA LEU A 660 32.20 -26.12 -28.42
C LEU A 660 33.15 -25.93 -29.61
N CYS A 661 33.40 -24.69 -30.03
CA CYS A 661 34.34 -24.34 -31.07
C CYS A 661 35.79 -24.77 -30.71
N LYS A 662 36.23 -24.56 -29.47
CA LYS A 662 37.55 -25.04 -28.99
C LYS A 662 37.67 -26.55 -29.08
N LYS A 663 36.60 -27.28 -28.75
CA LYS A 663 36.59 -28.74 -28.86
C LYS A 663 36.76 -29.18 -30.33
N VAL A 664 36.00 -28.55 -31.23
CA VAL A 664 36.17 -28.81 -32.71
C VAL A 664 37.58 -28.48 -33.17
N ILE A 665 38.18 -27.37 -32.74
CA ILE A 665 39.55 -26.97 -33.10
C ILE A 665 40.55 -28.00 -32.59
N ARG A 666 40.50 -28.42 -31.32
CA ARG A 666 41.47 -29.34 -30.69
C ARG A 666 41.48 -30.72 -31.34
N GLU A 667 40.31 -31.20 -31.72
CA GLU A 667 40.18 -32.57 -32.25
C GLU A 667 40.25 -32.64 -33.80
N SER A 668 40.26 -31.46 -34.47
CA SER A 668 40.46 -31.36 -35.93
C SER A 668 41.86 -30.85 -36.30
N ALA A 669 42.69 -30.43 -35.33
CA ALA A 669 44.08 -30.01 -35.50
C ALA A 669 45.03 -31.19 -35.38
#